data_6a0ca4be0746d7a9341351a59521430e
#
_entry.id   6a0ca4be0746d7a9341351a59521430e
#
_cell.length_a   1.000
_cell.length_b   1.000
_cell.length_c   1.000
_cell.angle_alpha   90.00
_cell.angle_beta   90.00
_cell.angle_gamma   90.00
#
_symmetry.space_group_name_H-M   'P 1'
#
loop_
_entity.id
_entity.type
_entity.pdbx_description
1 polymer ?
#
loop_
_entity_poly.entity_id
_entity_poly.type
_entity_poly.pdbx_seq_one_letter_code
_entity_poly.pdbx_strand_id
1 'polypeptide(L)'
;MAEGAILPLLSDIASALRYLHENRIIHRDLKPENIVLQQGEQRLIHKIIDLGYAKELDQGSLCTSFVGTLQYLAPELLEQQKYTVTVDYWSLGTLAFECITGFRPFLPNWQPVQWHAKVRTKGDKDIVVYEDIAGEIKFSDRLPHPNNLNRVLAERLEEWLHTMLMWNSKKRGTHPSYGANGCFQALDDILNLKFVHVLNMVTAVMDTYTVAEDEKLLSLQLRIHTDSGILIENQELLLETGIALDPMKPVLQSIMDSKLNEGRRTDMTILFLFDRSKKIYDYKAPVLPQAEYVKFILQDPRKVLPYTNLRRAWGQAWHTVRSLKMDYYRLNQGQQAAMMNLLRYNSNLSKQKNSMISTSQKLKAKLDFFKTSIQIDLEKYREQIDFGITSEKLISAWREMEQKVEGCGRAAEVASLEEAMMQFQTDIVDLQKNTGVRRHEVFESLEAKAMELYRKMRDQRNGGDSQEMARIVLQTIQNYEKRVCEVYTQLSNIVACKEKVIELLPKLEEVVSLMNEDESVVIKLQEKRQKELWNLLRIACSKVRSPVSGSPESMGVSRPSTSNQFLSPPQGLICTPAAEPVKKSNESLLEVQEALSLCSKLETTMQDTVSELDHSLMYLDWSWLSLRTSQNAVEQTDM
;
A
#
# COMPACT_ATOMS: atom_id res chain seq x y z
N MET A 1 -22.20 15.36 5.41
CA MET A 1 -21.15 14.73 6.26
C MET A 1 -20.38 13.70 5.46
N ALA A 2 -19.16 13.34 5.89
CA ALA A 2 -18.41 12.22 5.29
C ALA A 2 -18.88 10.88 5.90
N GLU A 3 -18.54 9.77 5.25
CA GLU A 3 -18.91 8.39 5.68
C GLU A 3 -18.54 8.11 7.13
N GLY A 4 -17.30 8.43 7.52
CA GLY A 4 -16.81 8.25 8.88
C GLY A 4 -17.56 9.03 9.96
N ALA A 5 -18.34 10.04 9.58
CA ALA A 5 -19.15 10.85 10.50
C ALA A 5 -20.63 10.47 10.47
N ILE A 6 -21.18 10.12 9.29
CA ILE A 6 -22.61 9.81 9.17
C ILE A 6 -22.97 8.44 9.76
N LEU A 7 -22.14 7.42 9.59
CA LEU A 7 -22.42 6.08 10.10
C LEU A 7 -22.46 6.03 11.64
N PRO A 8 -21.50 6.61 12.39
CA PRO A 8 -21.60 6.69 13.85
C PRO A 8 -22.81 7.49 14.33
N LEU A 9 -23.15 8.60 13.66
CA LEU A 9 -24.35 9.38 13.98
C LEU A 9 -25.61 8.50 13.86
N LEU A 10 -25.78 7.85 12.71
CA LEU A 10 -26.97 7.00 12.49
C LEU A 10 -27.02 5.83 13.48
N SER A 11 -25.89 5.20 13.79
CA SER A 11 -25.80 4.15 14.79
C SER A 11 -26.25 4.59 16.17
N ASP A 12 -25.71 5.72 16.65
CA ASP A 12 -26.01 6.25 17.99
C ASP A 12 -27.49 6.66 18.11
N ILE A 13 -28.02 7.41 17.13
CA ILE A 13 -29.39 7.92 17.16
C ILE A 13 -30.42 6.79 16.96
N ALA A 14 -30.17 5.86 16.03
CA ALA A 14 -31.05 4.71 15.83
C ALA A 14 -31.12 3.82 17.08
N SER A 15 -29.96 3.57 17.73
CA SER A 15 -29.91 2.80 18.98
C SER A 15 -30.70 3.49 20.10
N ALA A 16 -30.57 4.81 20.23
CA ALA A 16 -31.31 5.59 21.22
C ALA A 16 -32.84 5.56 20.95
N LEU A 17 -33.25 5.74 19.67
CA LEU A 17 -34.67 5.67 19.30
C LEU A 17 -35.25 4.25 19.49
N ARG A 18 -34.51 3.22 19.16
CA ARG A 18 -34.91 1.83 19.38
C ARG A 18 -35.20 1.59 20.86
N TYR A 19 -34.29 2.04 21.74
CA TYR A 19 -34.48 1.95 23.18
C TYR A 19 -35.74 2.72 23.67
N LEU A 20 -35.97 3.94 23.18
CA LEU A 20 -37.18 4.70 23.52
C LEU A 20 -38.46 3.96 23.08
N HIS A 21 -38.49 3.47 21.85
CA HIS A 21 -39.65 2.76 21.29
C HIS A 21 -39.92 1.44 21.99
N GLU A 22 -38.92 0.67 22.41
CA GLU A 22 -39.05 -0.54 23.23
C GLU A 22 -39.66 -0.22 24.60
N ASN A 23 -39.34 0.96 25.15
CA ASN A 23 -39.95 1.48 26.38
C ASN A 23 -41.24 2.27 26.14
N ARG A 24 -41.81 2.17 24.93
CA ARG A 24 -43.07 2.83 24.53
C ARG A 24 -43.06 4.33 24.59
N ILE A 25 -41.91 4.94 24.42
CA ILE A 25 -41.72 6.40 24.42
C ILE A 25 -41.52 6.85 22.96
N ILE A 26 -42.33 7.81 22.51
CA ILE A 26 -42.18 8.52 21.25
C ILE A 26 -41.50 9.85 21.53
N HIS A 27 -40.40 10.17 20.80
CA HIS A 27 -39.66 11.43 21.01
C HIS A 27 -40.39 12.67 20.47
N ARG A 28 -40.90 12.61 19.22
CA ARG A 28 -41.75 13.61 18.53
C ARG A 28 -41.08 14.93 18.13
N ASP A 29 -39.86 15.23 18.57
CA ASP A 29 -39.10 16.44 18.19
C ASP A 29 -37.64 16.13 17.88
N LEU A 30 -37.40 15.04 17.12
CA LEU A 30 -36.05 14.71 16.68
C LEU A 30 -35.58 15.66 15.59
N LYS A 31 -34.49 16.37 15.88
CA LYS A 31 -33.86 17.38 15.01
C LYS A 31 -32.40 17.56 15.39
N PRO A 32 -31.55 18.20 14.56
CA PRO A 32 -30.14 18.45 14.87
C PRO A 32 -29.93 19.19 16.21
N GLU A 33 -30.77 20.17 16.56
CA GLU A 33 -30.67 20.93 17.78
C GLU A 33 -30.85 20.09 19.06
N ASN A 34 -31.54 18.96 18.95
CA ASN A 34 -31.77 18.00 20.04
C ASN A 34 -30.75 16.83 20.04
N ILE A 35 -29.64 16.98 19.33
CA ILE A 35 -28.53 16.06 19.34
C ILE A 35 -27.27 16.77 19.82
N VAL A 36 -26.70 16.30 20.92
CA VAL A 36 -25.45 16.81 21.45
C VAL A 36 -24.31 15.84 21.17
N LEU A 37 -23.12 16.44 21.00
CA LEU A 37 -21.88 15.71 20.81
C LEU A 37 -21.16 15.58 22.15
N GLN A 38 -20.86 14.37 22.55
CA GLN A 38 -20.04 14.07 23.73
C GLN A 38 -18.72 13.45 23.27
N GLN A 39 -17.62 13.96 23.80
CA GLN A 39 -16.32 13.33 23.60
C GLN A 39 -16.28 11.99 24.36
N GLY A 40 -16.21 10.89 23.66
CA GLY A 40 -15.94 9.57 24.20
C GLY A 40 -14.44 9.24 24.16
N GLU A 41 -14.05 8.12 24.75
CA GLU A 41 -12.64 7.68 24.79
C GLU A 41 -12.05 7.41 23.40
N GLN A 42 -12.85 6.87 22.47
CA GLN A 42 -12.38 6.49 21.14
C GLN A 42 -12.99 7.30 19.99
N ARG A 43 -14.18 7.86 20.17
CA ARG A 43 -14.92 8.62 19.16
C ARG A 43 -15.90 9.62 19.79
N LEU A 44 -16.40 10.54 18.96
CA LEU A 44 -17.57 11.35 19.31
C LEU A 44 -18.82 10.46 19.41
N ILE A 45 -19.63 10.69 20.45
CA ILE A 45 -20.88 10.01 20.72
C ILE A 45 -22.01 11.04 20.52
N HIS A 46 -23.05 10.64 19.78
CA HIS A 46 -24.23 11.47 19.52
C HIS A 46 -25.33 11.09 20.50
N LYS A 47 -25.81 12.04 21.29
CA LYS A 47 -26.86 11.81 22.28
C LYS A 47 -28.10 12.62 21.98
N ILE A 48 -29.26 11.96 22.02
CA ILE A 48 -30.55 12.65 21.97
C ILE A 48 -30.79 13.31 23.33
N ILE A 49 -31.20 14.58 23.28
CA ILE A 49 -31.60 15.38 24.45
C ILE A 49 -33.02 15.90 24.26
N ASP A 50 -33.57 16.50 25.31
CA ASP A 50 -34.88 17.16 25.31
C ASP A 50 -36.06 16.23 25.03
N LEU A 51 -36.43 15.46 26.05
CA LEU A 51 -37.64 14.66 26.07
C LEU A 51 -38.90 15.44 26.47
N GLY A 52 -38.85 16.80 26.44
CA GLY A 52 -39.96 17.65 26.85
C GLY A 52 -41.25 17.46 26.05
N TYR A 53 -41.14 17.01 24.82
CA TYR A 53 -42.28 16.65 23.98
C TYR A 53 -42.53 15.14 23.91
N ALA A 54 -41.73 14.33 24.60
CA ALA A 54 -41.89 12.86 24.57
C ALA A 54 -43.25 12.47 25.16
N LYS A 55 -43.80 11.39 24.66
CA LYS A 55 -45.08 10.80 25.11
C LYS A 55 -44.96 9.31 25.28
N GLU A 56 -45.41 8.82 26.43
CA GLU A 56 -45.58 7.41 26.68
C GLU A 56 -46.82 6.89 25.94
N LEU A 57 -46.69 5.74 25.31
CA LEU A 57 -47.78 5.06 24.62
C LEU A 57 -48.42 4.02 25.53
N ASP A 58 -49.70 4.23 25.91
CA ASP A 58 -50.50 3.20 26.51
C ASP A 58 -50.77 2.07 25.52
N GLN A 59 -51.01 0.83 26.01
CA GLN A 59 -51.29 -0.31 25.13
C GLN A 59 -52.50 -0.01 24.23
N GLY A 60 -52.24 0.07 22.90
CA GLY A 60 -53.27 0.31 21.89
C GLY A 60 -53.70 1.75 21.69
N SER A 61 -53.11 2.74 22.36
CA SER A 61 -53.47 4.16 22.19
C SER A 61 -52.75 4.80 21.00
N LEU A 62 -53.53 5.59 20.24
CA LEU A 62 -53.04 6.45 19.17
C LEU A 62 -52.99 7.89 19.69
N CYS A 63 -51.90 8.59 19.46
CA CYS A 63 -51.73 9.98 19.90
C CYS A 63 -52.37 10.99 18.92
N THR A 64 -52.85 12.14 19.46
CA THR A 64 -53.50 13.20 18.66
C THR A 64 -52.92 14.61 18.93
N SER A 65 -51.99 14.78 19.90
CA SER A 65 -51.44 16.09 20.25
C SER A 65 -50.41 16.57 19.22
N PHE A 66 -50.55 17.83 18.80
CA PHE A 66 -49.59 18.51 17.90
C PHE A 66 -48.44 19.14 18.72
N VAL A 67 -47.23 18.67 18.49
CA VAL A 67 -45.98 19.17 19.10
C VAL A 67 -44.80 18.90 18.23
N GLY A 68 -43.72 19.64 18.36
CA GLY A 68 -42.47 19.47 17.68
C GLY A 68 -42.11 20.57 16.68
N THR A 69 -40.95 20.48 16.05
CA THR A 69 -40.45 21.47 15.11
C THR A 69 -40.98 21.18 13.71
N LEU A 70 -41.79 22.06 13.15
CA LEU A 70 -42.58 21.90 11.92
C LEU A 70 -41.82 21.24 10.75
N GLN A 71 -40.56 21.53 10.64
CA GLN A 71 -39.73 21.15 9.49
C GLN A 71 -39.27 19.67 9.51
N TYR A 72 -39.39 19.00 10.65
CA TYR A 72 -39.05 17.58 10.85
C TYR A 72 -40.29 16.74 11.17
N LEU A 73 -41.47 17.40 11.27
CA LEU A 73 -42.70 16.71 11.61
C LEU A 73 -43.18 15.80 10.50
N ALA A 74 -43.61 14.61 10.88
CA ALA A 74 -44.27 13.67 9.99
C ALA A 74 -45.63 14.24 9.48
N PRO A 75 -46.05 13.88 8.25
CA PRO A 75 -47.31 14.40 7.67
C PRO A 75 -48.54 14.21 8.53
N GLU A 76 -48.70 13.07 9.17
CA GLU A 76 -49.83 12.77 10.04
C GLU A 76 -49.93 13.67 11.27
N LEU A 77 -48.84 14.22 11.74
CA LEU A 77 -48.85 15.24 12.81
C LEU A 77 -49.40 16.57 12.33
N LEU A 78 -49.09 16.96 11.10
CA LEU A 78 -49.62 18.16 10.47
C LEU A 78 -51.12 18.00 10.14
N GLU A 79 -51.53 16.81 9.78
CA GLU A 79 -52.90 16.45 9.47
C GLU A 79 -53.75 16.17 10.75
N GLN A 80 -53.12 16.28 11.93
CA GLN A 80 -53.76 16.01 13.25
C GLN A 80 -54.39 14.58 13.32
N GLN A 81 -53.77 13.65 12.61
CA GLN A 81 -54.18 12.26 12.60
C GLN A 81 -53.61 11.49 13.81
N LYS A 82 -54.17 10.29 14.03
CA LYS A 82 -53.61 9.36 15.01
C LYS A 82 -52.26 8.85 14.53
N TYR A 83 -51.27 8.83 15.40
CA TYR A 83 -49.89 8.48 15.07
C TYR A 83 -49.28 7.48 16.07
N THR A 84 -48.17 6.89 15.66
CA THR A 84 -47.37 5.92 16.43
C THR A 84 -45.92 6.30 16.43
N VAL A 85 -45.01 5.40 16.84
CA VAL A 85 -43.54 5.58 16.80
C VAL A 85 -43.01 5.94 15.39
N THR A 86 -43.80 5.69 14.34
CA THR A 86 -43.41 5.93 12.95
C THR A 86 -43.19 7.42 12.63
N VAL A 87 -43.66 8.35 13.49
CA VAL A 87 -43.36 9.77 13.36
C VAL A 87 -41.87 10.03 13.58
N ASP A 88 -41.23 9.31 14.50
CA ASP A 88 -39.79 9.43 14.75
C ASP A 88 -38.98 8.86 13.58
N TYR A 89 -39.51 7.88 12.82
CA TYR A 89 -38.85 7.37 11.61
C TYR A 89 -38.77 8.43 10.53
N TRP A 90 -39.84 9.21 10.31
CA TRP A 90 -39.81 10.32 9.39
C TRP A 90 -38.79 11.40 9.81
N SER A 91 -38.78 11.75 11.09
CA SER A 91 -37.84 12.73 11.64
C SER A 91 -36.39 12.25 11.51
N LEU A 92 -36.11 10.96 11.79
CA LEU A 92 -34.79 10.35 11.62
C LEU A 92 -34.37 10.33 10.14
N GLY A 93 -35.28 9.96 9.23
CA GLY A 93 -35.03 10.00 7.78
C GLY A 93 -34.72 11.42 7.29
N THR A 94 -35.47 12.42 7.76
CA THR A 94 -35.24 13.85 7.44
C THR A 94 -33.88 14.31 7.97
N LEU A 95 -33.53 13.97 9.20
CA LEU A 95 -32.25 14.26 9.83
C LEU A 95 -31.09 13.61 9.06
N ALA A 96 -31.19 12.34 8.74
CA ALA A 96 -30.18 11.61 7.98
C ALA A 96 -29.94 12.26 6.61
N PHE A 97 -31.01 12.55 5.89
CA PHE A 97 -30.95 13.22 4.59
C PHE A 97 -30.24 14.60 4.70
N GLU A 98 -30.60 15.40 5.70
CA GLU A 98 -29.97 16.72 5.90
C GLU A 98 -28.49 16.59 6.27
N CYS A 99 -28.12 15.66 7.13
CA CYS A 99 -26.73 15.40 7.48
C CYS A 99 -25.89 14.95 6.26
N ILE A 100 -26.46 14.21 5.34
CA ILE A 100 -25.80 13.75 4.10
C ILE A 100 -25.64 14.90 3.12
N THR A 101 -26.72 15.66 2.86
CA THR A 101 -26.83 16.62 1.76
C THR A 101 -26.60 18.07 2.15
N GLY A 102 -26.76 18.42 3.44
CA GLY A 102 -26.66 19.79 3.95
C GLY A 102 -27.96 20.60 3.82
N PHE A 103 -29.06 19.99 3.36
CA PHE A 103 -30.39 20.63 3.30
C PHE A 103 -31.49 19.59 3.54
N ARG A 104 -32.67 20.07 3.94
CA ARG A 104 -33.82 19.18 4.23
C ARG A 104 -34.48 18.67 2.95
N PRO A 105 -35.05 17.45 2.99
CA PRO A 105 -35.49 16.73 1.76
C PRO A 105 -36.68 17.37 1.05
N PHE A 106 -37.55 18.09 1.75
CA PHE A 106 -38.84 18.49 1.18
C PHE A 106 -39.04 20.00 1.25
N LEU A 107 -38.83 20.72 0.14
CA LEU A 107 -39.11 22.14 -0.07
C LEU A 107 -38.90 23.00 1.20
N PRO A 108 -37.65 23.10 1.73
CA PRO A 108 -37.37 23.59 3.08
C PRO A 108 -37.78 25.07 3.33
N ASN A 109 -38.01 25.83 2.28
CA ASN A 109 -38.33 27.27 2.34
C ASN A 109 -39.81 27.58 2.08
N TRP A 110 -40.64 26.55 1.87
CA TRP A 110 -42.04 26.72 1.56
C TRP A 110 -42.90 26.86 2.82
N GLN A 111 -44.01 27.59 2.67
CA GLN A 111 -45.00 27.73 3.73
C GLN A 111 -45.74 26.40 3.98
N PRO A 112 -46.12 26.05 5.21
CA PRO A 112 -46.65 24.75 5.59
C PRO A 112 -47.81 24.24 4.70
N VAL A 113 -48.76 25.10 4.38
CA VAL A 113 -49.93 24.71 3.55
C VAL A 113 -49.53 24.37 2.13
N GLN A 114 -48.68 25.19 1.51
CA GLN A 114 -48.18 24.93 0.14
C GLN A 114 -47.26 23.72 0.13
N TRP A 115 -46.40 23.59 1.14
CA TRP A 115 -45.53 22.44 1.34
C TRP A 115 -46.34 21.15 1.39
N HIS A 116 -47.35 21.07 2.26
CA HIS A 116 -48.18 19.90 2.44
C HIS A 116 -48.90 19.50 1.12
N ALA A 117 -49.55 20.46 0.46
CA ALA A 117 -50.24 20.23 -0.80
C ALA A 117 -49.31 19.64 -1.88
N LYS A 118 -48.05 20.11 -1.94
CA LYS A 118 -47.11 19.67 -2.96
C LYS A 118 -46.37 18.37 -2.57
N VAL A 119 -45.85 18.25 -1.34
CA VAL A 119 -45.11 17.08 -0.90
C VAL A 119 -46.01 15.83 -0.82
N ARG A 120 -47.30 16.01 -0.54
CA ARG A 120 -48.29 14.90 -0.58
C ARG A 120 -48.36 14.20 -1.93
N THR A 121 -47.99 14.88 -3.04
CA THR A 121 -48.03 14.29 -4.39
C THR A 121 -46.77 13.49 -4.72
N LYS A 122 -45.79 13.38 -3.81
CA LYS A 122 -44.60 12.58 -4.02
C LYS A 122 -44.91 11.09 -4.15
N GLY A 123 -44.16 10.38 -4.95
CA GLY A 123 -44.20 8.92 -5.04
C GLY A 123 -43.66 8.25 -3.77
N ASP A 124 -44.03 6.97 -3.57
CA ASP A 124 -43.59 6.19 -2.39
C ASP A 124 -42.04 6.10 -2.29
N LYS A 125 -41.33 6.10 -3.44
CA LYS A 125 -39.87 6.02 -3.49
C LYS A 125 -39.17 7.38 -3.48
N ASP A 126 -39.88 8.50 -3.68
CA ASP A 126 -39.23 9.82 -3.69
C ASP A 126 -38.73 10.16 -2.28
N ILE A 127 -37.43 10.43 -2.17
CA ILE A 127 -36.77 10.84 -0.91
C ILE A 127 -36.50 12.35 -0.87
N VAL A 128 -36.66 13.05 -1.99
CA VAL A 128 -36.45 14.49 -2.06
C VAL A 128 -37.44 15.16 -3.01
N VAL A 129 -37.93 16.34 -2.60
CA VAL A 129 -38.69 17.27 -3.43
C VAL A 129 -38.02 18.62 -3.33
N TYR A 130 -37.53 19.13 -4.44
CA TYR A 130 -36.76 20.38 -4.45
C TYR A 130 -37.11 21.26 -5.65
N GLU A 131 -36.81 22.53 -5.51
CA GLU A 131 -36.93 23.51 -6.58
C GLU A 131 -35.56 23.64 -7.28
N ASP A 132 -35.51 23.48 -8.60
CA ASP A 132 -34.30 23.63 -9.39
C ASP A 132 -33.95 25.11 -9.65
N ILE A 133 -32.89 25.39 -10.41
CA ILE A 133 -32.45 26.77 -10.71
C ILE A 133 -33.50 27.55 -11.53
N ALA A 134 -34.32 26.86 -12.30
CA ALA A 134 -35.40 27.47 -13.11
C ALA A 134 -36.68 27.72 -12.31
N GLY A 135 -36.75 27.26 -11.05
CA GLY A 135 -37.93 27.35 -10.19
C GLY A 135 -38.92 26.18 -10.42
N GLU A 136 -38.52 25.14 -11.16
CA GLU A 136 -39.34 23.96 -11.35
C GLU A 136 -39.20 22.99 -10.19
N ILE A 137 -40.33 22.35 -9.79
CA ILE A 137 -40.32 21.37 -8.71
C ILE A 137 -39.99 20.01 -9.28
N LYS A 138 -38.91 19.44 -8.76
CA LYS A 138 -38.41 18.09 -9.10
C LYS A 138 -38.62 17.11 -7.95
N PHE A 139 -38.91 15.87 -8.31
CA PHE A 139 -39.03 14.74 -7.40
C PHE A 139 -37.92 13.76 -7.74
N SER A 140 -37.28 13.18 -6.72
CA SER A 140 -36.21 12.18 -6.95
C SER A 140 -36.20 11.13 -5.86
N ASP A 141 -35.91 9.92 -6.26
CA ASP A 141 -35.65 8.74 -5.42
C ASP A 141 -34.16 8.57 -5.09
N ARG A 142 -33.33 9.51 -5.54
CA ARG A 142 -31.87 9.49 -5.34
C ARG A 142 -31.41 10.65 -4.49
N LEU A 143 -30.30 10.43 -3.76
CA LEU A 143 -29.59 11.48 -3.06
C LEU A 143 -29.02 12.51 -4.04
N PRO A 144 -29.21 13.80 -3.79
CA PRO A 144 -28.65 14.83 -4.63
C PRO A 144 -27.12 14.82 -4.62
N HIS A 145 -26.54 15.07 -5.78
CA HIS A 145 -25.11 15.33 -5.91
C HIS A 145 -24.82 16.84 -5.88
N PRO A 146 -23.66 17.24 -5.35
CA PRO A 146 -22.61 16.44 -4.75
C PRO A 146 -22.92 16.00 -3.31
N ASN A 147 -22.52 14.77 -2.94
CA ASN A 147 -22.48 14.31 -1.55
C ASN A 147 -21.13 13.58 -1.30
N ASN A 148 -20.82 13.29 -0.03
CA ASN A 148 -19.53 12.73 0.37
C ASN A 148 -19.61 11.21 0.65
N LEU A 149 -20.60 10.52 0.12
CA LEU A 149 -20.76 9.08 0.28
C LEU A 149 -20.14 8.34 -0.91
N ASN A 150 -19.60 7.15 -0.66
CA ASN A 150 -19.29 6.24 -1.75
C ASN A 150 -20.59 5.73 -2.39
N ARG A 151 -20.50 5.27 -3.63
CA ARG A 151 -21.65 4.83 -4.42
C ARG A 151 -22.45 3.74 -3.73
N VAL A 152 -21.79 2.72 -3.18
CA VAL A 152 -22.46 1.57 -2.55
C VAL A 152 -23.23 2.01 -1.31
N LEU A 153 -22.61 2.82 -0.45
CA LEU A 153 -23.25 3.36 0.75
C LEU A 153 -24.41 4.29 0.40
N ALA A 154 -24.25 5.14 -0.62
CA ALA A 154 -25.32 6.02 -1.10
C ALA A 154 -26.54 5.21 -1.56
N GLU A 155 -26.36 4.19 -2.40
CA GLU A 155 -27.43 3.30 -2.87
C GLU A 155 -28.14 2.60 -1.71
N ARG A 156 -27.41 2.08 -0.72
CA ARG A 156 -27.99 1.44 0.47
C ARG A 156 -28.76 2.41 1.36
N LEU A 157 -28.23 3.62 1.56
CA LEU A 157 -28.93 4.65 2.34
C LEU A 157 -30.14 5.21 1.60
N GLU A 158 -30.13 5.29 0.27
CA GLU A 158 -31.31 5.63 -0.53
C GLU A 158 -32.43 4.62 -0.32
N GLU A 159 -32.14 3.31 -0.42
CA GLU A 159 -33.10 2.25 -0.14
C GLU A 159 -33.68 2.34 1.27
N TRP A 160 -32.83 2.62 2.27
CA TRP A 160 -33.27 2.81 3.64
C TRP A 160 -34.13 4.08 3.80
N LEU A 161 -33.74 5.22 3.18
CA LEU A 161 -34.51 6.46 3.20
C LEU A 161 -35.89 6.31 2.52
N HIS A 162 -36.04 5.45 1.51
CA HIS A 162 -37.35 5.13 0.94
C HIS A 162 -38.30 4.60 2.02
N THR A 163 -37.82 3.78 2.94
CA THR A 163 -38.66 3.23 4.01
C THR A 163 -38.97 4.27 5.09
N MET A 164 -38.01 5.17 5.37
CA MET A 164 -38.13 6.18 6.44
C MET A 164 -38.98 7.39 6.03
N LEU A 165 -38.91 7.81 4.76
CA LEU A 165 -39.58 8.98 4.23
C LEU A 165 -40.87 8.67 3.46
N MET A 166 -41.46 7.53 3.74
CA MET A 166 -42.73 7.15 3.16
C MET A 166 -43.87 7.99 3.73
N TRP A 167 -44.71 8.56 2.85
CA TRP A 167 -45.83 9.41 3.28
C TRP A 167 -46.85 8.62 4.15
N ASN A 168 -47.18 7.43 3.72
CA ASN A 168 -48.10 6.58 4.45
C ASN A 168 -47.46 6.04 5.73
N SER A 169 -47.94 6.51 6.89
CA SER A 169 -47.41 6.15 8.22
C SER A 169 -47.52 4.64 8.54
N LYS A 170 -48.50 3.93 7.96
CA LYS A 170 -48.65 2.48 8.18
C LYS A 170 -47.63 1.64 7.42
N LYS A 171 -47.10 2.14 6.33
CA LYS A 171 -46.05 1.48 5.54
C LYS A 171 -44.66 1.93 5.96
N ARG A 172 -44.55 3.10 6.59
CA ARG A 172 -43.27 3.71 6.99
C ARG A 172 -42.53 2.80 7.98
N GLY A 173 -41.23 2.61 7.75
CA GLY A 173 -40.35 1.74 8.55
C GLY A 173 -40.52 0.23 8.23
N THR A 174 -41.39 -0.15 7.30
CA THR A 174 -41.53 -1.54 6.86
C THR A 174 -40.47 -1.91 5.86
N HIS A 175 -39.75 -2.97 6.11
CA HIS A 175 -38.72 -3.49 5.19
C HIS A 175 -39.17 -4.84 4.60
N PRO A 176 -38.93 -5.12 3.31
CA PRO A 176 -39.36 -6.35 2.65
C PRO A 176 -38.90 -7.64 3.36
N SER A 177 -37.65 -7.64 3.85
CA SER A 177 -37.05 -8.82 4.51
C SER A 177 -37.31 -8.87 6.02
N TYR A 178 -37.52 -7.74 6.69
CA TYR A 178 -37.61 -7.66 8.16
C TYR A 178 -39.00 -7.29 8.68
N GLY A 179 -39.96 -7.05 7.78
CA GLY A 179 -41.34 -6.75 8.14
C GLY A 179 -41.58 -5.36 8.73
N ALA A 180 -42.62 -5.21 9.51
CA ALA A 180 -42.98 -3.97 10.19
C ALA A 180 -41.89 -3.56 11.18
N ASN A 181 -41.53 -2.28 11.19
CA ASN A 181 -40.39 -1.71 11.97
C ASN A 181 -39.02 -2.30 11.62
N GLY A 182 -38.88 -2.98 10.48
CA GLY A 182 -37.61 -3.56 10.01
C GLY A 182 -36.56 -2.55 9.58
N CYS A 183 -36.86 -1.26 9.57
CA CYS A 183 -35.95 -0.19 9.20
C CYS A 183 -34.69 -0.12 10.08
N PHE A 184 -34.75 -0.51 11.35
CA PHE A 184 -33.58 -0.54 12.24
C PHE A 184 -32.65 -1.71 11.90
N GLN A 185 -33.21 -2.91 11.59
CA GLN A 185 -32.40 -4.04 11.13
C GLN A 185 -31.75 -3.77 9.78
N ALA A 186 -32.47 -3.16 8.86
CA ALA A 186 -31.93 -2.74 7.58
C ALA A 186 -30.78 -1.71 7.75
N LEU A 187 -30.89 -0.83 8.73
CA LEU A 187 -29.79 0.10 9.07
C LEU A 187 -28.60 -0.63 9.70
N ASP A 188 -28.85 -1.59 10.61
CA ASP A 188 -27.77 -2.41 11.20
C ASP A 188 -26.99 -3.16 10.11
N ASP A 189 -27.65 -3.69 9.09
CA ASP A 189 -26.97 -4.32 7.94
C ASP A 189 -26.06 -3.32 7.21
N ILE A 190 -26.54 -2.09 6.98
CA ILE A 190 -25.73 -1.02 6.35
C ILE A 190 -24.53 -0.66 7.21
N LEU A 191 -24.71 -0.53 8.53
CA LEU A 191 -23.66 -0.17 9.49
C LEU A 191 -22.59 -1.26 9.62
N ASN A 192 -22.95 -2.53 9.37
CA ASN A 192 -22.03 -3.66 9.42
C ASN A 192 -21.23 -3.87 8.11
N LEU A 193 -21.56 -3.15 7.04
CA LEU A 193 -20.80 -3.26 5.78
C LEU A 193 -19.33 -2.88 5.98
N LYS A 194 -18.45 -3.71 5.46
CA LYS A 194 -17.02 -3.42 5.38
C LYS A 194 -16.68 -2.99 3.97
N PHE A 195 -16.03 -1.84 3.86
CA PHE A 195 -15.66 -1.26 2.57
C PHE A 195 -14.15 -1.29 2.36
N VAL A 196 -13.77 -1.53 1.11
CA VAL A 196 -12.41 -1.32 0.61
C VAL A 196 -12.51 -0.35 -0.56
N HIS A 197 -11.77 0.73 -0.48
CA HIS A 197 -11.69 1.72 -1.54
C HIS A 197 -10.49 1.42 -2.42
N VAL A 198 -10.70 1.35 -3.73
CA VAL A 198 -9.66 1.07 -4.72
C VAL A 198 -9.52 2.27 -5.62
N LEU A 199 -8.38 2.96 -5.53
CA LEU A 199 -8.05 4.04 -6.46
C LEU A 199 -7.31 3.47 -7.68
N ASN A 200 -7.96 3.51 -8.82
CA ASN A 200 -7.36 3.11 -10.08
C ASN A 200 -6.39 4.21 -10.55
N MET A 201 -5.09 3.92 -10.46
CA MET A 201 -4.03 4.87 -10.82
C MET A 201 -3.91 5.11 -12.33
N VAL A 202 -4.60 4.33 -13.18
CA VAL A 202 -4.66 4.58 -14.64
C VAL A 202 -5.71 5.63 -14.98
N THR A 203 -6.88 5.57 -14.32
CA THR A 203 -8.05 6.40 -14.64
C THR A 203 -8.31 7.51 -13.63
N ALA A 204 -7.63 7.53 -12.49
CA ALA A 204 -7.89 8.39 -11.33
C ALA A 204 -9.31 8.20 -10.73
N VAL A 205 -9.98 7.10 -11.03
CA VAL A 205 -11.31 6.80 -10.50
C VAL A 205 -11.18 5.98 -9.23
N MET A 206 -11.97 6.34 -8.20
CA MET A 206 -12.06 5.57 -6.97
C MET A 206 -13.33 4.73 -6.99
N ASP A 207 -13.15 3.42 -6.92
CA ASP A 207 -14.22 2.45 -6.77
C ASP A 207 -14.27 1.94 -5.33
N THR A 208 -15.47 1.57 -4.88
CA THR A 208 -15.66 1.04 -3.53
C THR A 208 -16.32 -0.34 -3.61
N TYR A 209 -15.72 -1.28 -2.89
CA TYR A 209 -16.19 -2.66 -2.84
C TYR A 209 -16.57 -3.03 -1.41
N THR A 210 -17.70 -3.71 -1.26
CA THR A 210 -18.02 -4.39 0.00
C THR A 210 -17.22 -5.68 0.08
N VAL A 211 -16.61 -5.96 1.22
CA VAL A 211 -15.74 -7.12 1.39
C VAL A 211 -16.18 -7.92 2.62
N ALA A 212 -16.31 -9.25 2.46
CA ALA A 212 -16.53 -10.15 3.57
C ALA A 212 -15.24 -10.36 4.39
N GLU A 213 -15.36 -10.78 5.65
CA GLU A 213 -14.21 -10.93 6.55
C GLU A 213 -13.20 -11.97 6.06
N ASP A 214 -13.67 -13.02 5.41
CA ASP A 214 -12.89 -14.15 4.87
C ASP A 214 -12.61 -14.03 3.36
N GLU A 215 -13.01 -12.93 2.72
CA GLU A 215 -12.88 -12.76 1.27
C GLU A 215 -11.42 -12.72 0.83
N LYS A 216 -11.07 -13.61 -0.11
CA LYS A 216 -9.74 -13.72 -0.68
C LYS A 216 -9.50 -12.67 -1.77
N LEU A 217 -8.23 -12.32 -1.96
CA LEU A 217 -7.81 -11.33 -2.96
C LEU A 217 -8.34 -11.63 -4.37
N LEU A 218 -8.35 -12.89 -4.80
CA LEU A 218 -8.82 -13.27 -6.14
C LEU A 218 -10.29 -12.87 -6.38
N SER A 219 -11.16 -12.99 -5.38
CA SER A 219 -12.57 -12.58 -5.49
C SER A 219 -12.69 -11.06 -5.72
N LEU A 220 -11.92 -10.26 -4.98
CA LEU A 220 -11.85 -8.81 -5.18
C LEU A 220 -11.30 -8.46 -6.56
N GLN A 221 -10.22 -9.14 -7.01
CA GLN A 221 -9.60 -8.92 -8.31
C GLN A 221 -10.54 -9.22 -9.49
N LEU A 222 -11.39 -10.23 -9.37
CA LEU A 222 -12.43 -10.54 -10.38
C LEU A 222 -13.42 -9.40 -10.53
N ARG A 223 -13.89 -8.81 -9.42
CA ARG A 223 -14.79 -7.65 -9.46
C ARG A 223 -14.10 -6.42 -10.03
N ILE A 224 -12.85 -6.16 -9.61
CA ILE A 224 -12.02 -5.08 -10.17
C ILE A 224 -11.83 -5.27 -11.68
N HIS A 225 -11.61 -6.50 -12.15
CA HIS A 225 -11.51 -6.79 -13.58
C HIS A 225 -12.79 -6.44 -14.33
N THR A 226 -13.94 -6.78 -13.76
CA THR A 226 -15.25 -6.47 -14.37
C THR A 226 -15.46 -4.97 -14.53
N ASP A 227 -15.06 -4.18 -13.52
CA ASP A 227 -15.31 -2.73 -13.50
C ASP A 227 -14.23 -1.92 -14.24
N SER A 228 -12.96 -2.33 -14.14
CA SER A 228 -11.81 -1.59 -14.71
C SER A 228 -11.32 -2.11 -16.06
N GLY A 229 -11.67 -3.34 -16.43
CA GLY A 229 -11.14 -4.03 -17.62
C GLY A 229 -9.68 -4.49 -17.49
N ILE A 230 -9.01 -4.26 -16.35
CA ILE A 230 -7.62 -4.67 -16.14
C ILE A 230 -7.60 -6.18 -15.82
N LEU A 231 -6.85 -6.95 -16.60
CA LEU A 231 -6.71 -8.39 -16.40
C LEU A 231 -6.10 -8.70 -15.02
N ILE A 232 -6.52 -9.79 -14.38
CA ILE A 232 -6.12 -10.15 -13.02
C ILE A 232 -4.59 -10.25 -12.88
N GLU A 233 -3.92 -10.85 -13.85
CA GLU A 233 -2.46 -10.97 -13.91
C GLU A 233 -1.72 -9.62 -13.98
N ASN A 234 -2.39 -8.59 -14.50
CA ASN A 234 -1.85 -7.24 -14.63
C ASN A 234 -2.22 -6.33 -13.45
N GLN A 235 -3.12 -6.77 -12.58
CA GLN A 235 -3.49 -5.99 -11.40
C GLN A 235 -2.39 -6.06 -10.34
N GLU A 236 -1.90 -4.89 -9.95
CA GLU A 236 -1.05 -4.73 -8.78
C GLU A 236 -1.75 -3.83 -7.77
N LEU A 237 -2.19 -4.43 -6.67
CA LEU A 237 -2.87 -3.73 -5.59
C LEU A 237 -1.88 -3.45 -4.47
N LEU A 238 -1.57 -2.19 -4.27
CA LEU A 238 -0.62 -1.72 -3.25
C LEU A 238 -1.35 -1.04 -2.09
N LEU A 239 -0.86 -1.31 -0.89
CA LEU A 239 -1.13 -0.50 0.30
C LEU A 239 -0.34 0.82 0.24
N GLU A 240 -0.67 1.79 1.09
CA GLU A 240 0.04 3.07 1.20
C GLU A 240 1.55 2.89 1.45
N THR A 241 1.93 1.83 2.15
CA THR A 241 3.32 1.41 2.40
C THR A 241 4.06 0.89 1.17
N GLY A 242 3.41 0.76 0.03
CA GLY A 242 3.96 0.14 -1.17
C GLY A 242 4.08 -1.38 -1.10
N ILE A 243 3.45 -2.02 -0.13
CA ILE A 243 3.37 -3.49 -0.03
C ILE A 243 2.19 -3.95 -0.87
N ALA A 244 2.40 -4.97 -1.70
CA ALA A 244 1.31 -5.63 -2.41
C ALA A 244 0.50 -6.52 -1.44
N LEU A 245 -0.80 -6.65 -1.69
CA LEU A 245 -1.66 -7.55 -0.92
C LEU A 245 -1.20 -9.00 -1.06
N ASP A 246 -1.24 -9.73 0.06
CA ASP A 246 -0.88 -11.14 0.11
C ASP A 246 -2.02 -12.00 -0.46
N PRO A 247 -1.79 -12.76 -1.55
CA PRO A 247 -2.82 -13.62 -2.14
C PRO A 247 -3.35 -14.72 -1.21
N MET A 248 -2.56 -15.10 -0.20
CA MET A 248 -2.91 -16.20 0.71
C MET A 248 -3.77 -15.75 1.88
N LYS A 249 -3.79 -14.46 2.20
CA LYS A 249 -4.54 -13.89 3.31
C LYS A 249 -5.88 -13.31 2.85
N PRO A 250 -6.90 -13.25 3.73
CA PRO A 250 -8.08 -12.42 3.50
C PRO A 250 -7.71 -10.95 3.30
N VAL A 251 -8.45 -10.27 2.42
CA VAL A 251 -8.18 -8.86 2.09
C VAL A 251 -8.16 -7.97 3.33
N LEU A 252 -9.18 -8.08 4.18
CA LEU A 252 -9.28 -7.27 5.40
C LEU A 252 -8.17 -7.56 6.39
N GLN A 253 -7.72 -8.81 6.51
CA GLN A 253 -6.60 -9.16 7.38
C GLN A 253 -5.29 -8.54 6.90
N SER A 254 -5.01 -8.59 5.59
CA SER A 254 -3.82 -7.95 5.00
C SER A 254 -3.79 -6.44 5.25
N ILE A 255 -4.96 -5.79 5.21
CA ILE A 255 -5.12 -4.36 5.50
C ILE A 255 -4.90 -4.08 7.00
N MET A 256 -5.48 -4.91 7.89
CA MET A 256 -5.35 -4.74 9.34
C MET A 256 -3.91 -4.97 9.82
N ASP A 257 -3.23 -5.99 9.30
CA ASP A 257 -1.83 -6.28 9.62
C ASP A 257 -0.94 -5.07 9.30
N SER A 258 -1.21 -4.38 8.19
CA SER A 258 -0.48 -3.15 7.81
C SER A 258 -0.74 -2.00 8.78
N LYS A 259 -1.99 -1.77 9.20
CA LYS A 259 -2.36 -0.70 10.13
C LYS A 259 -1.76 -0.90 11.53
N LEU A 260 -1.68 -2.14 12.00
CA LEU A 260 -1.08 -2.47 13.30
C LEU A 260 0.42 -2.14 13.32
N ASN A 261 1.11 -2.36 12.20
CA ASN A 261 2.53 -2.06 12.09
C ASN A 261 2.84 -0.55 12.05
N GLU A 262 1.88 0.28 11.64
CA GLU A 262 2.09 1.73 11.48
C GLU A 262 1.57 2.58 12.63
N GLY A 263 0.78 2.03 13.55
CA GLY A 263 0.19 2.78 14.67
C GLY A 263 -0.78 3.90 14.24
N ARG A 264 -1.14 3.99 12.96
CA ARG A 264 -2.02 5.03 12.40
C ARG A 264 -3.46 4.51 12.31
N ARG A 265 -4.37 5.23 12.96
CA ARG A 265 -5.82 5.09 12.77
C ARG A 265 -6.26 6.04 11.64
N THR A 266 -6.19 5.61 10.40
CA THR A 266 -6.87 6.31 9.30
C THR A 266 -8.23 5.69 9.08
N ASP A 267 -9.28 6.52 9.04
CA ASP A 267 -10.67 6.07 8.92
C ASP A 267 -10.99 5.40 7.56
N MET A 268 -10.22 5.70 6.52
CA MET A 268 -10.38 5.11 5.19
C MET A 268 -9.11 4.37 4.76
N THR A 269 -9.24 3.10 4.39
CA THR A 269 -8.15 2.35 3.75
C THR A 269 -8.33 2.39 2.25
N ILE A 270 -7.35 2.95 1.55
CA ILE A 270 -7.32 3.02 0.10
C ILE A 270 -6.28 2.02 -0.40
N LEU A 271 -6.68 1.15 -1.33
CA LEU A 271 -5.80 0.33 -2.12
C LEU A 271 -5.52 1.05 -3.44
N PHE A 272 -4.27 1.05 -3.87
CA PHE A 272 -3.87 1.67 -5.13
C PHE A 272 -3.70 0.58 -6.19
N LEU A 273 -4.53 0.65 -7.23
CA LEU A 273 -4.51 -0.29 -8.34
C LEU A 273 -3.62 0.23 -9.47
N PHE A 274 -2.60 -0.53 -9.79
CA PHE A 274 -1.71 -0.30 -10.94
C PHE A 274 -1.92 -1.39 -11.98
N ASP A 275 -1.75 -1.02 -13.25
CA ASP A 275 -1.79 -1.94 -14.38
C ASP A 275 -0.37 -2.24 -14.85
N ARG A 276 0.12 -3.46 -14.60
CA ARG A 276 1.46 -3.91 -14.98
C ARG A 276 1.69 -3.96 -16.48
N SER A 277 0.63 -3.98 -17.29
CA SER A 277 0.74 -3.91 -18.75
C SER A 277 1.04 -2.50 -19.27
N LYS A 278 0.86 -1.47 -18.44
CA LYS A 278 1.07 -0.07 -18.80
C LYS A 278 2.49 0.37 -18.45
N LYS A 279 3.24 0.76 -19.48
CA LYS A 279 4.60 1.34 -19.34
C LYS A 279 4.57 2.85 -19.13
N ILE A 280 3.55 3.52 -19.67
CA ILE A 280 3.37 4.96 -19.60
C ILE A 280 1.98 5.25 -19.06
N TYR A 281 1.90 6.11 -18.08
CA TYR A 281 0.67 6.57 -17.47
C TYR A 281 0.33 7.96 -18.05
N ASP A 282 -0.43 7.97 -19.14
CA ASP A 282 -0.93 9.21 -19.75
C ASP A 282 -2.24 9.62 -19.09
N TYR A 283 -2.20 10.74 -18.38
CA TYR A 283 -3.41 11.34 -17.84
C TYR A 283 -4.13 12.13 -18.94
N LYS A 284 -5.27 11.62 -19.35
CA LYS A 284 -6.26 12.41 -20.08
C LYS A 284 -7.21 13.00 -19.05
N ALA A 285 -7.12 14.32 -18.81
CA ALA A 285 -8.00 14.99 -17.87
C ALA A 285 -9.47 14.59 -18.16
N PRO A 286 -10.15 13.86 -17.26
CA PRO A 286 -11.56 13.59 -17.43
C PRO A 286 -12.29 14.93 -17.38
N VAL A 287 -13.35 15.07 -18.16
CA VAL A 287 -14.27 16.20 -17.99
C VAL A 287 -14.85 16.06 -16.60
N LEU A 288 -14.38 16.90 -15.66
CA LEU A 288 -14.85 16.90 -14.28
C LEU A 288 -16.36 17.18 -14.26
N PRO A 289 -17.18 16.25 -13.72
CA PRO A 289 -18.62 16.48 -13.64
C PRO A 289 -18.86 17.61 -12.64
N GLN A 290 -19.16 18.80 -13.18
CA GLN A 290 -19.47 19.96 -12.36
C GLN A 290 -20.92 19.90 -11.92
N ALA A 291 -21.18 20.19 -10.65
CA ALA A 291 -22.53 20.36 -10.11
C ALA A 291 -23.27 21.48 -10.85
N GLU A 292 -24.58 21.36 -10.98
CA GLU A 292 -25.42 22.26 -11.77
C GLU A 292 -25.24 23.73 -11.40
N TYR A 293 -25.28 24.05 -10.11
CA TYR A 293 -25.06 25.41 -9.61
C TYR A 293 -23.63 25.92 -9.82
N VAL A 294 -22.63 25.03 -9.80
CA VAL A 294 -21.23 25.40 -10.11
C VAL A 294 -21.11 25.76 -11.59
N LYS A 295 -21.70 24.98 -12.50
CA LYS A 295 -21.76 25.35 -13.93
C LYS A 295 -22.39 26.71 -14.13
N PHE A 296 -23.50 26.96 -13.45
CA PHE A 296 -24.22 28.22 -13.55
C PHE A 296 -23.37 29.42 -13.14
N ILE A 297 -22.72 29.39 -11.97
CA ILE A 297 -21.88 30.52 -11.50
C ILE A 297 -20.60 30.68 -12.32
N LEU A 298 -20.11 29.62 -12.97
CA LEU A 298 -18.96 29.71 -13.89
C LEU A 298 -19.33 30.32 -15.23
N GLN A 299 -20.59 30.13 -15.71
CA GLN A 299 -21.08 30.70 -16.93
C GLN A 299 -21.41 32.20 -16.80
N ASP A 300 -22.06 32.58 -15.71
CA ASP A 300 -22.41 33.97 -15.41
C ASP A 300 -22.15 34.35 -13.95
N PRO A 301 -20.87 34.61 -13.60
CA PRO A 301 -20.47 34.88 -12.22
C PRO A 301 -20.96 36.23 -11.68
N ARG A 302 -21.40 37.15 -12.54
CA ARG A 302 -21.93 38.48 -12.18
C ARG A 302 -23.41 38.49 -11.86
N LYS A 303 -24.13 37.44 -12.19
CA LYS A 303 -25.55 37.35 -11.90
C LYS A 303 -25.81 37.33 -10.42
N VAL A 304 -26.60 38.30 -9.96
CA VAL A 304 -27.01 38.35 -8.56
C VAL A 304 -28.03 37.26 -8.27
N LEU A 305 -27.74 36.44 -7.28
CA LEU A 305 -28.60 35.34 -6.84
C LEU A 305 -29.27 35.68 -5.50
N PRO A 306 -30.53 35.24 -5.31
CA PRO A 306 -31.16 35.24 -3.98
C PRO A 306 -30.33 34.41 -3.01
N TYR A 307 -30.39 34.74 -1.74
CA TYR A 307 -29.61 34.08 -0.68
C TYR A 307 -29.70 32.53 -0.72
N THR A 308 -30.90 31.99 -0.92
CA THR A 308 -31.14 30.54 -0.96
C THR A 308 -30.37 29.85 -2.09
N ASN A 309 -30.39 30.43 -3.29
CA ASN A 309 -29.68 29.91 -4.45
C ASN A 309 -28.18 30.15 -4.33
N LEU A 310 -27.78 31.32 -3.82
CA LEU A 310 -26.38 31.65 -3.56
C LEU A 310 -25.75 30.68 -2.57
N ARG A 311 -26.44 30.40 -1.45
CA ARG A 311 -26.00 29.45 -0.44
C ARG A 311 -25.77 28.04 -1.03
N ARG A 312 -26.68 27.59 -1.90
CA ARG A 312 -26.56 26.29 -2.59
C ARG A 312 -25.39 26.29 -3.58
N ALA A 313 -25.28 27.33 -4.41
CA ALA A 313 -24.20 27.48 -5.38
C ALA A 313 -22.83 27.51 -4.71
N TRP A 314 -22.66 28.30 -3.65
CA TRP A 314 -21.40 28.41 -2.94
C TRP A 314 -21.07 27.17 -2.11
N GLY A 315 -22.08 26.49 -1.56
CA GLY A 315 -21.90 25.20 -0.91
C GLY A 315 -21.38 24.14 -1.88
N GLN A 316 -21.94 24.05 -3.09
CA GLN A 316 -21.45 23.14 -4.13
C GLN A 316 -20.07 23.56 -4.64
N ALA A 317 -19.79 24.86 -4.78
CA ALA A 317 -18.49 25.36 -5.18
C ALA A 317 -17.40 25.02 -4.16
N TRP A 318 -17.66 25.24 -2.88
CA TRP A 318 -16.75 24.82 -1.81
C TRP A 318 -16.53 23.31 -1.79
N HIS A 319 -17.60 22.53 -1.95
CA HIS A 319 -17.49 21.07 -2.08
C HIS A 319 -16.58 20.68 -3.26
N THR A 320 -16.72 21.34 -4.41
CA THR A 320 -15.89 21.09 -5.61
C THR A 320 -14.40 21.36 -5.31
N VAL A 321 -14.09 22.50 -4.66
CA VAL A 321 -12.71 22.83 -4.28
C VAL A 321 -12.14 21.78 -3.34
N ARG A 322 -12.90 21.37 -2.32
CA ARG A 322 -12.50 20.34 -1.37
C ARG A 322 -12.33 18.96 -2.01
N SER A 323 -13.23 18.57 -2.90
CA SER A 323 -13.17 17.29 -3.61
C SER A 323 -11.91 17.21 -4.47
N LEU A 324 -11.62 18.23 -5.29
CA LEU A 324 -10.41 18.29 -6.11
C LEU A 324 -9.13 18.24 -5.27
N LYS A 325 -9.10 18.92 -4.12
CA LYS A 325 -8.00 18.81 -3.17
C LYS A 325 -7.83 17.37 -2.68
N MET A 326 -8.90 16.71 -2.26
CA MET A 326 -8.85 15.34 -1.75
C MET A 326 -8.45 14.34 -2.82
N ASP A 327 -8.93 14.50 -4.06
CA ASP A 327 -8.58 13.63 -5.17
C ASP A 327 -7.09 13.78 -5.54
N TYR A 328 -6.56 15.01 -5.52
CA TYR A 328 -5.13 15.23 -5.67
C TYR A 328 -4.32 14.55 -4.55
N TYR A 329 -4.76 14.64 -3.29
CA TYR A 329 -4.06 14.01 -2.17
C TYR A 329 -4.02 12.49 -2.30
N ARG A 330 -5.13 11.88 -2.68
CA ARG A 330 -5.23 10.43 -2.90
C ARG A 330 -4.32 9.95 -4.05
N LEU A 331 -4.29 10.70 -5.15
CA LEU A 331 -3.38 10.42 -6.27
C LEU A 331 -1.91 10.54 -5.85
N ASN A 332 -1.58 11.55 -5.05
CA ASN A 332 -0.23 11.71 -4.51
C ASN A 332 0.15 10.58 -3.54
N GLN A 333 -0.77 10.10 -2.71
CA GLN A 333 -0.57 8.91 -1.87
C GLN A 333 -0.31 7.67 -2.74
N GLY A 334 -1.05 7.48 -3.84
CA GLY A 334 -0.81 6.40 -4.80
C GLY A 334 0.57 6.48 -5.46
N GLN A 335 1.01 7.67 -5.84
CA GLN A 335 2.37 7.91 -6.32
C GLN A 335 3.43 7.55 -5.26
N GLN A 336 3.20 7.93 -4.00
CA GLN A 336 4.08 7.58 -2.89
C GLN A 336 4.12 6.06 -2.67
N ALA A 337 2.97 5.37 -2.72
CA ALA A 337 2.91 3.92 -2.65
C ALA A 337 3.72 3.25 -3.77
N ALA A 338 3.64 3.74 -5.01
CA ALA A 338 4.46 3.26 -6.12
C ALA A 338 5.95 3.49 -5.86
N MET A 339 6.32 4.66 -5.32
CA MET A 339 7.71 4.97 -4.98
C MET A 339 8.24 4.05 -3.87
N MET A 340 7.46 3.82 -2.82
CA MET A 340 7.82 2.89 -1.75
C MET A 340 7.97 1.46 -2.26
N ASN A 341 7.12 1.05 -3.18
CA ASN A 341 7.23 -0.24 -3.86
C ASN A 341 8.53 -0.34 -4.68
N LEU A 342 8.87 0.68 -5.47
CA LEU A 342 10.14 0.75 -6.19
C LEU A 342 11.35 0.65 -5.25
N LEU A 343 11.32 1.36 -4.11
CA LEU A 343 12.41 1.31 -3.12
C LEU A 343 12.59 -0.08 -2.51
N ARG A 344 11.50 -0.83 -2.30
CA ARG A 344 11.56 -2.24 -1.86
C ARG A 344 12.24 -3.13 -2.91
N TYR A 345 11.88 -2.97 -4.18
CA TYR A 345 12.54 -3.67 -5.28
C TYR A 345 14.03 -3.29 -5.37
N ASN A 346 14.36 -2.00 -5.23
CA ASN A 346 15.75 -1.53 -5.24
C ASN A 346 16.55 -2.07 -4.05
N SER A 347 15.96 -2.17 -2.87
CA SER A 347 16.60 -2.80 -1.71
C SER A 347 16.94 -4.27 -1.97
N ASN A 348 16.02 -5.02 -2.59
CA ASN A 348 16.29 -6.40 -3.00
C ASN A 348 17.39 -6.47 -4.06
N LEU A 349 17.35 -5.61 -5.07
CA LEU A 349 18.41 -5.50 -6.09
C LEU A 349 19.78 -5.22 -5.46
N SER A 350 19.84 -4.34 -4.47
CA SER A 350 21.07 -4.01 -3.76
C SER A 350 21.63 -5.20 -2.97
N LYS A 351 20.78 -6.00 -2.34
CA LYS A 351 21.17 -7.25 -1.67
C LYS A 351 21.76 -8.25 -2.67
N GLN A 352 21.10 -8.45 -3.82
CA GLN A 352 21.57 -9.33 -4.88
C GLN A 352 22.89 -8.84 -5.50
N LYS A 353 23.05 -7.52 -5.70
CA LYS A 353 24.30 -6.90 -6.13
C LYS A 353 25.47 -7.24 -5.19
N ASN A 354 25.26 -7.04 -3.89
CA ASN A 354 26.30 -7.32 -2.88
C ASN A 354 26.67 -8.82 -2.88
N SER A 355 25.69 -9.70 -3.02
CA SER A 355 25.93 -11.14 -3.18
C SER A 355 26.74 -11.45 -4.43
N MET A 356 26.40 -10.83 -5.57
CA MET A 356 27.14 -10.98 -6.83
C MET A 356 28.60 -10.54 -6.70
N ILE A 357 28.85 -9.35 -6.12
CA ILE A 357 30.19 -8.82 -5.91
C ILE A 357 31.00 -9.74 -5.01
N SER A 358 30.44 -10.20 -3.90
CA SER A 358 31.11 -11.13 -2.98
C SER A 358 31.47 -12.44 -3.67
N THR A 359 30.55 -13.03 -4.45
CA THR A 359 30.79 -14.26 -5.22
C THR A 359 31.86 -14.05 -6.29
N SER A 360 31.84 -12.91 -6.99
CA SER A 360 32.85 -12.55 -7.99
C SER A 360 34.25 -12.43 -7.38
N GLN A 361 34.38 -11.74 -6.25
CA GLN A 361 35.66 -11.62 -5.54
C GLN A 361 36.20 -12.96 -5.07
N LYS A 362 35.32 -13.81 -4.53
CA LYS A 362 35.66 -15.16 -4.08
C LYS A 362 36.13 -16.06 -5.24
N LEU A 363 35.41 -16.02 -6.37
CA LEU A 363 35.79 -16.74 -7.57
C LEU A 363 37.12 -16.23 -8.13
N LYS A 364 37.33 -14.93 -8.22
CA LYS A 364 38.57 -14.31 -8.68
C LYS A 364 39.75 -14.76 -7.82
N ALA A 365 39.66 -14.71 -6.50
CA ALA A 365 40.71 -15.17 -5.60
C ALA A 365 41.07 -16.66 -5.84
N LYS A 366 40.07 -17.53 -6.05
CA LYS A 366 40.32 -18.94 -6.37
C LYS A 366 40.96 -19.13 -7.73
N LEU A 367 40.57 -18.35 -8.72
CA LEU A 367 41.17 -18.36 -10.06
C LEU A 367 42.63 -17.93 -10.03
N ASP A 368 42.92 -16.83 -9.33
CA ASP A 368 44.29 -16.31 -9.20
C ASP A 368 45.18 -17.30 -8.43
N PHE A 369 44.66 -17.92 -7.37
CA PHE A 369 45.37 -18.98 -6.63
C PHE A 369 45.65 -20.19 -7.54
N PHE A 370 44.67 -20.64 -8.30
CA PHE A 370 44.81 -21.78 -9.18
C PHE A 370 45.87 -21.50 -10.30
N LYS A 371 45.78 -20.34 -10.98
CA LYS A 371 46.72 -19.92 -12.02
C LYS A 371 48.16 -19.82 -11.48
N THR A 372 48.34 -19.15 -10.36
CA THR A 372 49.65 -19.03 -9.69
C THR A 372 50.19 -20.41 -9.31
N SER A 373 49.32 -21.28 -8.80
CA SER A 373 49.72 -22.65 -8.43
C SER A 373 50.20 -23.48 -9.63
N ILE A 374 49.52 -23.39 -10.78
CA ILE A 374 49.97 -24.08 -12.03
C ILE A 374 51.31 -23.50 -12.53
N GLN A 375 51.49 -22.19 -12.46
CA GLN A 375 52.74 -21.57 -12.86
C GLN A 375 53.94 -22.04 -12.01
N ILE A 376 53.76 -22.10 -10.70
CA ILE A 376 54.76 -22.64 -9.78
C ILE A 376 55.04 -24.11 -10.11
N ASP A 377 54.03 -24.94 -10.37
CA ASP A 377 54.21 -26.34 -10.71
C ASP A 377 54.99 -26.49 -12.02
N LEU A 378 54.70 -25.68 -13.05
CA LEU A 378 55.39 -25.68 -14.32
C LEU A 378 56.86 -25.27 -14.19
N GLU A 379 57.16 -24.27 -13.34
CA GLU A 379 58.54 -23.86 -13.04
C GLU A 379 59.31 -24.95 -12.33
N LYS A 380 58.73 -25.55 -11.30
CA LYS A 380 59.36 -26.64 -10.57
C LYS A 380 59.49 -27.92 -11.43
N TYR A 381 58.58 -28.16 -12.33
CA TYR A 381 58.67 -29.27 -13.26
C TYR A 381 59.84 -29.09 -14.24
N ARG A 382 60.11 -27.83 -14.72
CA ARG A 382 61.26 -27.51 -15.60
C ARG A 382 62.56 -27.84 -14.89
N GLU A 383 62.72 -27.53 -13.62
CA GLU A 383 63.87 -27.88 -12.80
C GLU A 383 64.05 -29.42 -12.70
N GLN A 384 62.98 -30.21 -12.71
CA GLN A 384 63.00 -31.68 -12.64
C GLN A 384 63.36 -32.36 -13.94
N ILE A 385 63.22 -31.68 -15.09
CA ILE A 385 63.63 -32.22 -16.41
C ILE A 385 65.12 -32.48 -16.43
N ASP A 386 65.94 -31.62 -15.82
CA ASP A 386 67.40 -31.75 -15.74
C ASP A 386 67.82 -33.03 -14.97
N PHE A 387 66.93 -33.54 -14.10
CA PHE A 387 67.12 -34.81 -13.36
C PHE A 387 66.50 -36.04 -14.08
N GLY A 388 66.12 -35.86 -15.37
CA GLY A 388 65.61 -36.96 -16.17
C GLY A 388 64.15 -37.39 -15.85
N ILE A 389 63.40 -36.54 -15.20
CA ILE A 389 61.97 -36.75 -14.93
C ILE A 389 61.14 -36.02 -15.98
N THR A 390 60.69 -36.73 -17.01
CA THR A 390 59.88 -36.17 -18.11
C THR A 390 58.54 -36.85 -18.23
N SER A 391 57.44 -36.11 -18.38
CA SER A 391 56.08 -36.62 -18.63
C SER A 391 55.31 -35.61 -19.47
N GLU A 392 55.26 -35.87 -20.79
CA GLU A 392 54.48 -35.05 -21.72
C GLU A 392 52.99 -35.05 -21.38
N LYS A 393 52.50 -36.16 -20.84
CA LYS A 393 51.11 -36.30 -20.39
C LYS A 393 50.76 -35.32 -19.28
N LEU A 394 51.69 -35.06 -18.38
CA LEU A 394 51.49 -34.12 -17.26
C LEU A 394 51.44 -32.67 -17.74
N ILE A 395 52.36 -32.29 -18.63
CA ILE A 395 52.36 -30.93 -19.22
C ILE A 395 51.08 -30.70 -20.02
N SER A 396 50.65 -31.69 -20.81
CA SER A 396 49.40 -31.61 -21.55
C SER A 396 48.18 -31.43 -20.61
N ALA A 397 48.15 -32.19 -19.52
CA ALA A 397 47.08 -32.07 -18.52
C ALA A 397 47.04 -30.69 -17.85
N TRP A 398 48.19 -30.12 -17.50
CA TRP A 398 48.24 -28.78 -16.89
C TRP A 398 47.84 -27.69 -17.87
N ARG A 399 48.26 -27.75 -19.14
CA ARG A 399 47.83 -26.81 -20.18
C ARG A 399 46.33 -26.91 -20.47
N GLU A 400 45.78 -28.13 -20.47
CA GLU A 400 44.33 -28.32 -20.61
C GLU A 400 43.57 -27.69 -19.43
N MET A 401 44.09 -27.83 -18.21
CA MET A 401 43.47 -27.20 -17.02
C MET A 401 43.57 -25.66 -17.08
N GLU A 402 44.69 -25.13 -17.51
CA GLU A 402 44.89 -23.68 -17.69
C GLU A 402 43.91 -23.09 -18.72
N GLN A 403 43.76 -23.78 -19.87
CA GLN A 403 42.81 -23.37 -20.90
C GLN A 403 41.36 -23.43 -20.44
N LYS A 404 40.99 -24.43 -19.63
CA LYS A 404 39.65 -24.51 -19.05
C LYS A 404 39.34 -23.41 -18.08
N VAL A 405 40.34 -22.94 -17.32
CA VAL A 405 40.19 -21.86 -16.36
C VAL A 405 40.10 -20.49 -17.04
N GLU A 406 40.66 -20.30 -18.22
CA GLU A 406 40.51 -19.07 -18.99
C GLU A 406 39.05 -18.75 -19.33
N GLY A 407 38.20 -19.77 -19.47
CA GLY A 407 36.76 -19.64 -19.71
C GLY A 407 35.95 -19.31 -18.45
N CYS A 408 36.56 -19.42 -17.26
CA CYS A 408 35.91 -19.10 -15.99
C CYS A 408 36.16 -17.64 -15.59
N GLY A 409 35.20 -17.03 -14.84
CA GLY A 409 35.38 -15.68 -14.30
C GLY A 409 34.77 -14.60 -15.17
N ARG A 410 33.53 -14.28 -14.91
CA ARG A 410 32.65 -13.40 -15.70
C ARG A 410 32.81 -11.92 -15.38
N ALA A 411 34.06 -11.43 -15.30
CA ALA A 411 34.37 -10.06 -14.88
C ALA A 411 33.70 -8.97 -15.75
N ALA A 412 33.59 -9.21 -17.07
CA ALA A 412 32.97 -8.27 -17.99
C ALA A 412 31.44 -8.19 -17.79
N GLU A 413 30.79 -9.32 -17.53
CA GLU A 413 29.34 -9.40 -17.26
C GLU A 413 29.02 -8.71 -15.94
N VAL A 414 29.82 -8.97 -14.88
CA VAL A 414 29.69 -8.31 -13.58
C VAL A 414 29.86 -6.81 -13.70
N ALA A 415 30.90 -6.32 -14.39
CA ALA A 415 31.17 -4.89 -14.57
C ALA A 415 30.02 -4.21 -15.34
N SER A 416 29.50 -4.83 -16.40
CA SER A 416 28.36 -4.30 -17.16
C SER A 416 27.09 -4.17 -16.31
N LEU A 417 26.81 -5.16 -15.44
CA LEU A 417 25.67 -5.10 -14.52
C LEU A 417 25.87 -4.03 -13.43
N GLU A 418 27.09 -3.86 -12.91
CA GLU A 418 27.41 -2.81 -11.94
C GLU A 418 27.20 -1.42 -12.54
N GLU A 419 27.63 -1.19 -13.77
CA GLU A 419 27.44 0.08 -14.47
C GLU A 419 25.96 0.39 -14.69
N ALA A 420 25.18 -0.60 -15.16
CA ALA A 420 23.73 -0.46 -15.35
C ALA A 420 23.02 -0.11 -14.03
N MET A 421 23.44 -0.72 -12.91
CA MET A 421 22.86 -0.44 -11.59
C MET A 421 23.24 0.93 -11.05
N MET A 422 24.45 1.42 -11.36
CA MET A 422 24.90 2.73 -10.90
C MET A 422 24.11 3.87 -11.55
N GLN A 423 23.87 3.79 -12.87
CA GLN A 423 23.02 4.74 -13.59
C GLN A 423 21.62 4.76 -13.01
N PHE A 424 21.05 3.60 -12.75
CA PHE A 424 19.71 3.43 -12.22
C PHE A 424 19.55 3.99 -10.78
N GLN A 425 20.54 3.83 -9.90
CA GLN A 425 20.50 4.39 -8.55
C GLN A 425 20.42 5.92 -8.58
N THR A 426 21.09 6.57 -9.54
CA THR A 426 20.99 8.02 -9.73
C THR A 426 19.57 8.43 -10.10
N ASP A 427 18.94 7.72 -11.04
CA ASP A 427 17.54 7.96 -11.45
C ASP A 427 16.57 7.88 -10.25
N ILE A 428 16.73 6.87 -9.37
CA ILE A 428 15.89 6.71 -8.15
C ILE A 428 16.08 7.88 -7.19
N VAL A 429 17.31 8.31 -6.94
CA VAL A 429 17.60 9.43 -6.02
C VAL A 429 16.98 10.72 -6.55
N ASP A 430 17.01 10.95 -7.84
CA ASP A 430 16.39 12.14 -8.45
C ASP A 430 14.86 12.08 -8.40
N LEU A 431 14.27 10.90 -8.55
CA LEU A 431 12.83 10.69 -8.33
C LEU A 431 12.43 10.99 -6.88
N GLN A 432 13.23 10.59 -5.89
CA GLN A 432 12.97 10.88 -4.47
C GLN A 432 12.99 12.38 -4.15
N LYS A 433 13.96 13.13 -4.70
CA LYS A 433 14.07 14.58 -4.51
C LYS A 433 12.85 15.34 -5.03
N ASN A 434 12.24 14.84 -6.09
CA ASN A 434 11.10 15.47 -6.76
C ASN A 434 9.74 15.24 -6.07
N THR A 435 9.66 14.40 -5.04
CA THR A 435 8.42 14.15 -4.24
C THR A 435 8.09 15.29 -3.26
N GLY A 436 8.45 16.51 -3.54
CA GLY A 436 8.53 17.66 -2.64
C GLY A 436 7.26 18.10 -1.91
N VAL A 437 7.45 18.37 -0.64
CA VAL A 437 6.52 18.75 0.43
C VAL A 437 5.75 20.07 0.20
N ARG A 438 6.21 20.96 -0.68
CA ARG A 438 5.61 22.30 -0.89
C ARG A 438 4.36 22.34 -1.79
N ARG A 439 3.89 21.20 -2.27
CA ARG A 439 2.81 21.13 -3.29
C ARG A 439 1.40 21.22 -2.71
N HIS A 440 1.22 21.03 -1.40
CA HIS A 440 -0.09 21.00 -0.73
C HIS A 440 -0.64 22.37 -0.36
N GLU A 441 0.21 23.34 -0.08
CA GLU A 441 -0.15 24.69 0.46
C GLU A 441 -1.14 25.46 -0.43
N VAL A 442 -1.08 25.27 -1.77
CA VAL A 442 -1.97 25.99 -2.70
C VAL A 442 -3.43 25.57 -2.54
N PHE A 443 -3.69 24.26 -2.46
CA PHE A 443 -5.05 23.75 -2.30
C PHE A 443 -5.63 24.08 -0.93
N GLU A 444 -4.82 24.05 0.12
CA GLU A 444 -5.24 24.44 1.47
C GLU A 444 -5.65 25.92 1.52
N SER A 445 -4.85 26.78 0.91
CA SER A 445 -5.18 28.20 0.80
C SER A 445 -6.47 28.46 0.02
N LEU A 446 -6.70 27.76 -1.10
CA LEU A 446 -7.91 27.92 -1.91
C LEU A 446 -9.14 27.39 -1.18
N GLU A 447 -9.06 26.24 -0.49
CA GLU A 447 -10.14 25.71 0.32
C GLU A 447 -10.49 26.65 1.48
N ALA A 448 -9.48 27.15 2.20
CA ALA A 448 -9.69 28.09 3.31
C ALA A 448 -10.40 29.37 2.85
N LYS A 449 -9.99 29.95 1.70
CA LYS A 449 -10.65 31.11 1.10
C LYS A 449 -12.10 30.82 0.72
N ALA A 450 -12.37 29.68 0.06
CA ALA A 450 -13.72 29.27 -0.32
C ALA A 450 -14.61 29.10 0.92
N MET A 451 -14.08 28.49 1.99
CA MET A 451 -14.79 28.31 3.25
C MET A 451 -15.06 29.64 3.95
N GLU A 452 -14.10 30.56 3.95
CA GLU A 452 -14.28 31.90 4.53
C GLU A 452 -15.36 32.69 3.81
N LEU A 453 -15.36 32.69 2.48
CA LEU A 453 -16.41 33.33 1.68
C LEU A 453 -17.79 32.72 1.99
N TYR A 454 -17.87 31.40 2.03
CA TYR A 454 -19.13 30.71 2.36
C TYR A 454 -19.63 31.07 3.76
N ARG A 455 -18.75 31.15 4.77
CA ARG A 455 -19.11 31.58 6.15
C ARG A 455 -19.62 33.01 6.15
N LYS A 456 -18.91 33.95 5.53
CA LYS A 456 -19.32 35.37 5.44
C LYS A 456 -20.72 35.51 4.81
N MET A 457 -20.97 34.83 3.70
CA MET A 457 -22.28 34.84 3.04
C MET A 457 -23.39 34.27 3.95
N ARG A 458 -23.08 33.12 4.63
CA ARG A 458 -24.04 32.50 5.55
C ARG A 458 -24.42 33.41 6.71
N ASP A 459 -23.45 34.12 7.27
CA ASP A 459 -23.65 34.99 8.44
C ASP A 459 -24.41 36.30 8.06
N GLN A 460 -24.13 36.86 6.91
CA GLN A 460 -24.80 38.08 6.40
C GLN A 460 -26.21 37.81 5.88
N ARG A 461 -26.50 36.57 5.43
CA ARG A 461 -27.81 36.16 4.83
C ARG A 461 -28.31 37.03 3.68
N ASN A 462 -27.40 37.66 2.94
CA ASN A 462 -27.72 38.51 1.79
C ASN A 462 -27.47 37.72 0.48
N GLY A 463 -28.26 38.07 -0.55
CA GLY A 463 -27.97 37.66 -1.93
C GLY A 463 -26.75 38.40 -2.47
N GLY A 464 -26.18 37.91 -3.56
CA GLY A 464 -24.99 38.52 -4.17
C GLY A 464 -24.57 37.87 -5.47
N ASP A 465 -23.49 38.39 -6.05
CA ASP A 465 -22.81 37.75 -7.18
C ASP A 465 -21.81 36.67 -6.73
N SER A 466 -21.27 35.95 -7.67
CA SER A 466 -20.38 34.80 -7.39
C SER A 466 -18.99 34.97 -8.01
N GLN A 467 -18.56 36.18 -8.36
CA GLN A 467 -17.30 36.42 -9.09
C GLN A 467 -16.08 35.84 -8.35
N GLU A 468 -15.96 36.12 -7.05
CA GLU A 468 -14.81 35.67 -6.25
C GLU A 468 -14.83 34.15 -6.05
N MET A 469 -15.99 33.56 -5.76
CA MET A 469 -16.13 32.11 -5.62
C MET A 469 -15.83 31.38 -6.95
N ALA A 470 -16.36 31.89 -8.07
CA ALA A 470 -16.09 31.33 -9.40
C ALA A 470 -14.58 31.39 -9.74
N ARG A 471 -13.90 32.48 -9.36
CA ARG A 471 -12.45 32.62 -9.51
C ARG A 471 -11.68 31.56 -8.76
N ILE A 472 -12.05 31.30 -7.49
CA ILE A 472 -11.40 30.25 -6.66
C ILE A 472 -11.62 28.87 -7.27
N VAL A 473 -12.84 28.55 -7.74
CA VAL A 473 -13.13 27.28 -8.40
C VAL A 473 -12.26 27.09 -9.65
N LEU A 474 -12.20 28.09 -10.52
CA LEU A 474 -11.37 28.04 -11.74
C LEU A 474 -9.89 27.86 -11.42
N GLN A 475 -9.36 28.63 -10.46
CA GLN A 475 -7.98 28.47 -10.01
C GLN A 475 -7.72 27.08 -9.46
N THR A 476 -8.67 26.50 -8.73
CA THR A 476 -8.53 25.15 -8.19
C THR A 476 -8.49 24.11 -9.30
N ILE A 477 -9.37 24.22 -10.31
CA ILE A 477 -9.39 23.31 -11.47
C ILE A 477 -8.06 23.38 -12.23
N GLN A 478 -7.58 24.60 -12.56
CA GLN A 478 -6.31 24.78 -13.26
C GLN A 478 -5.11 24.22 -12.50
N ASN A 479 -5.06 24.46 -11.18
CA ASN A 479 -4.01 23.89 -10.34
C ASN A 479 -4.11 22.36 -10.25
N TYR A 480 -5.32 21.82 -10.14
CA TYR A 480 -5.56 20.38 -10.14
C TYR A 480 -5.03 19.72 -11.42
N GLU A 481 -5.45 20.21 -12.59
CA GLU A 481 -5.01 19.68 -13.89
C GLU A 481 -3.49 19.69 -14.01
N LYS A 482 -2.85 20.82 -13.69
CA LYS A 482 -1.39 20.96 -13.72
C LYS A 482 -0.71 19.95 -12.79
N ARG A 483 -1.17 19.86 -11.53
CA ARG A 483 -0.55 19.00 -10.51
C ARG A 483 -0.75 17.52 -10.80
N VAL A 484 -1.91 17.15 -11.32
CA VAL A 484 -2.18 15.77 -11.71
C VAL A 484 -1.29 15.36 -12.88
N CYS A 485 -1.08 16.22 -13.89
CA CYS A 485 -0.10 15.94 -14.95
C CYS A 485 1.33 15.71 -14.39
N GLU A 486 1.75 16.50 -13.38
CA GLU A 486 3.05 16.29 -12.71
C GLU A 486 3.10 14.93 -12.00
N VAL A 487 2.01 14.52 -11.29
CA VAL A 487 1.92 13.20 -10.63
C VAL A 487 2.06 12.08 -11.65
N TYR A 488 1.34 12.14 -12.77
CA TYR A 488 1.37 11.10 -13.80
C TYR A 488 2.72 11.02 -14.53
N THR A 489 3.37 12.16 -14.77
CA THR A 489 4.75 12.18 -15.31
C THR A 489 5.72 11.49 -14.35
N GLN A 490 5.63 11.79 -13.06
CA GLN A 490 6.46 11.13 -12.04
C GLN A 490 6.13 9.64 -11.92
N LEU A 491 4.86 9.28 -11.96
CA LEU A 491 4.41 7.89 -11.91
C LEU A 491 4.98 7.07 -13.09
N SER A 492 4.95 7.62 -14.30
CA SER A 492 5.55 6.98 -15.49
C SER A 492 7.04 6.74 -15.29
N ASN A 493 7.77 7.70 -14.73
CA ASN A 493 9.20 7.55 -14.43
C ASN A 493 9.44 6.47 -13.35
N ILE A 494 8.61 6.42 -12.31
CA ILE A 494 8.69 5.38 -11.25
C ILE A 494 8.46 3.98 -11.86
N VAL A 495 7.44 3.84 -12.71
CA VAL A 495 7.13 2.56 -13.38
C VAL A 495 8.26 2.14 -14.31
N ALA A 496 8.81 3.05 -15.12
CA ALA A 496 9.94 2.78 -15.99
C ALA A 496 11.19 2.33 -15.21
N CYS A 497 11.46 2.97 -14.06
CA CYS A 497 12.54 2.53 -13.17
C CYS A 497 12.27 1.14 -12.59
N LYS A 498 11.02 0.86 -12.17
CA LYS A 498 10.65 -0.45 -11.64
C LYS A 498 10.81 -1.57 -12.67
N GLU A 499 10.44 -1.34 -13.92
CA GLU A 499 10.66 -2.30 -15.03
C GLU A 499 12.15 -2.63 -15.18
N LYS A 500 13.02 -1.62 -15.18
CA LYS A 500 14.49 -1.85 -15.23
C LYS A 500 14.98 -2.73 -14.08
N VAL A 501 14.48 -2.53 -12.85
CA VAL A 501 14.82 -3.40 -11.71
C VAL A 501 14.37 -4.83 -11.95
N ILE A 502 13.12 -5.01 -12.39
CA ILE A 502 12.53 -6.35 -12.65
C ILE A 502 13.32 -7.08 -13.74
N GLU A 503 13.83 -6.36 -14.75
CA GLU A 503 14.66 -6.94 -15.81
C GLU A 503 16.08 -7.28 -15.34
N LEU A 504 16.64 -6.54 -14.37
CA LEU A 504 18.00 -6.77 -13.88
C LEU A 504 18.08 -7.91 -12.87
N LEU A 505 17.06 -8.12 -12.04
CA LEU A 505 17.05 -9.15 -11.00
C LEU A 505 17.36 -10.55 -11.53
N PRO A 506 16.67 -11.09 -12.57
CA PRO A 506 16.98 -12.42 -13.10
C PRO A 506 18.38 -12.51 -13.74
N LYS A 507 18.87 -11.42 -14.35
CA LYS A 507 20.24 -11.39 -14.92
C LYS A 507 21.30 -11.51 -13.83
N LEU A 508 21.09 -10.86 -12.68
CA LEU A 508 21.96 -10.98 -11.51
C LEU A 508 21.96 -12.40 -10.95
N GLU A 509 20.78 -13.01 -10.82
CA GLU A 509 20.64 -14.38 -10.33
C GLU A 509 21.31 -15.38 -11.27
N GLU A 510 21.17 -15.20 -12.59
CA GLU A 510 21.81 -16.01 -13.60
C GLU A 510 23.35 -15.91 -13.51
N VAL A 511 23.90 -14.69 -13.45
CA VAL A 511 25.35 -14.48 -13.34
C VAL A 511 25.91 -15.06 -12.03
N VAL A 512 25.20 -14.94 -10.92
CA VAL A 512 25.58 -15.56 -9.64
C VAL A 512 25.57 -17.09 -9.76
N SER A 513 24.56 -17.68 -10.39
CA SER A 513 24.49 -19.14 -10.63
C SER A 513 25.67 -19.62 -11.45
N LEU A 514 25.95 -18.94 -12.56
CA LEU A 514 27.07 -19.27 -13.44
C LEU A 514 28.44 -19.13 -12.76
N MET A 515 28.63 -18.11 -11.91
CA MET A 515 29.84 -17.96 -11.10
C MET A 515 30.01 -19.10 -10.08
N ASN A 516 28.93 -19.60 -9.48
CA ASN A 516 28.98 -20.75 -8.58
C ASN A 516 29.32 -22.04 -9.32
N GLU A 517 28.85 -22.20 -10.57
CA GLU A 517 29.25 -23.32 -11.44
C GLU A 517 30.75 -23.23 -11.79
N ASP A 518 31.21 -22.03 -12.18
CA ASP A 518 32.62 -21.78 -12.47
C ASP A 518 33.49 -22.04 -11.23
N GLU A 519 33.05 -21.64 -10.03
CA GLU A 519 33.74 -21.97 -8.76
C GLU A 519 33.87 -23.48 -8.56
N SER A 520 32.80 -24.23 -8.85
CA SER A 520 32.80 -25.69 -8.75
C SER A 520 33.80 -26.32 -9.74
N VAL A 521 33.90 -25.76 -10.96
CA VAL A 521 34.87 -26.21 -11.98
C VAL A 521 36.29 -25.95 -11.48
N VAL A 522 36.59 -24.77 -10.96
CA VAL A 522 37.92 -24.43 -10.43
C VAL A 522 38.34 -25.36 -9.30
N ILE A 523 37.43 -25.68 -8.37
CA ILE A 523 37.68 -26.61 -7.27
C ILE A 523 38.03 -28.02 -7.82
N LYS A 524 37.25 -28.54 -8.77
CA LYS A 524 37.52 -29.85 -9.41
C LYS A 524 38.85 -29.86 -10.15
N LEU A 525 39.21 -28.77 -10.82
CA LEU A 525 40.51 -28.65 -11.47
C LEU A 525 41.65 -28.58 -10.43
N GLN A 526 41.47 -27.92 -9.33
CA GLN A 526 42.45 -27.91 -8.22
C GLN A 526 42.67 -29.31 -7.62
N GLU A 527 41.60 -30.07 -7.42
CA GLU A 527 41.69 -31.48 -6.98
C GLU A 527 42.41 -32.35 -8.00
N LYS A 528 42.11 -32.18 -9.31
CA LYS A 528 42.80 -32.88 -10.39
C LYS A 528 44.30 -32.53 -10.40
N ARG A 529 44.64 -31.25 -10.30
CA ARG A 529 46.02 -30.75 -10.18
C ARG A 529 46.75 -31.43 -9.01
N GLN A 530 46.17 -31.47 -7.82
CA GLN A 530 46.77 -32.13 -6.67
C GLN A 530 46.99 -33.62 -6.90
N LYS A 531 46.08 -34.34 -7.54
CA LYS A 531 46.24 -35.76 -7.88
C LYS A 531 47.41 -35.98 -8.85
N GLU A 532 47.57 -35.12 -9.86
CA GLU A 532 48.68 -35.22 -10.81
C GLU A 532 50.03 -34.90 -10.12
N LEU A 533 50.10 -33.93 -9.20
CA LEU A 533 51.29 -33.68 -8.39
C LEU A 533 51.66 -34.88 -7.53
N TRP A 534 50.70 -35.52 -6.87
CA TRP A 534 50.95 -36.74 -6.11
C TRP A 534 51.47 -37.89 -6.98
N ASN A 535 50.96 -38.05 -8.21
CA ASN A 535 51.46 -39.01 -9.18
C ASN A 535 52.90 -38.72 -9.55
N LEU A 536 53.26 -37.47 -9.81
CA LEU A 536 54.63 -37.03 -10.10
C LEU A 536 55.58 -37.35 -8.94
N LEU A 537 55.21 -36.98 -7.73
CA LEU A 537 55.99 -37.25 -6.51
C LEU A 537 56.21 -38.76 -6.32
N ARG A 538 55.19 -39.56 -6.55
CA ARG A 538 55.31 -41.04 -6.48
C ARG A 538 56.30 -41.57 -7.48
N ILE A 539 56.30 -41.07 -8.73
CA ILE A 539 57.26 -41.44 -9.77
C ILE A 539 58.68 -41.02 -9.40
N ALA A 540 58.86 -39.79 -8.92
CA ALA A 540 60.14 -39.28 -8.48
C ALA A 540 60.72 -40.12 -7.31
N CYS A 541 59.91 -40.41 -6.31
CA CYS A 541 60.33 -41.25 -5.18
C CYS A 541 60.69 -42.70 -5.61
N SER A 542 60.01 -43.26 -6.61
CA SER A 542 60.34 -44.60 -7.12
C SER A 542 61.67 -44.63 -7.87
N LYS A 543 62.00 -43.57 -8.64
CA LYS A 543 63.29 -43.44 -9.32
C LYS A 543 64.46 -43.25 -8.38
N VAL A 544 64.30 -42.53 -7.29
CA VAL A 544 65.35 -42.29 -6.27
C VAL A 544 65.61 -43.54 -5.45
N ARG A 545 64.63 -44.47 -5.34
CA ARG A 545 64.77 -45.73 -4.62
C ARG A 545 65.30 -46.91 -5.44
N SER A 546 65.52 -46.71 -6.75
CA SER A 546 66.21 -47.79 -7.55
C SER A 546 67.65 -47.83 -7.17
N PRO A 547 68.20 -48.96 -6.67
CA PRO A 547 69.60 -49.06 -6.33
C PRO A 547 70.44 -48.99 -7.59
N VAL A 548 71.56 -48.22 -7.55
CA VAL A 548 72.61 -48.25 -8.53
C VAL A 548 73.18 -49.67 -8.55
N SER A 549 72.90 -50.39 -9.62
CA SER A 549 73.47 -51.67 -9.84
C SER A 549 74.94 -51.58 -10.22
N GLY A 550 75.78 -52.15 -9.37
CA GLY A 550 77.20 -52.30 -9.66
C GLY A 550 77.94 -53.14 -8.63
N SER A 551 77.84 -54.39 -8.65
CA SER A 551 78.88 -55.45 -8.76
C SER A 551 78.60 -56.72 -7.96
N PRO A 552 79.31 -57.83 -8.20
CA PRO A 552 78.63 -59.14 -8.48
C PRO A 552 78.89 -60.22 -7.43
N GLU A 553 78.25 -61.35 -7.69
CA GLU A 553 78.50 -62.74 -7.17
C GLU A 553 78.14 -63.03 -5.70
N SER A 554 77.23 -63.95 -5.40
CA SER A 554 77.28 -65.35 -5.57
C SER A 554 76.06 -66.05 -4.98
N MET A 555 75.60 -67.04 -5.66
CA MET A 555 75.04 -68.34 -5.27
C MET A 555 74.08 -68.44 -4.04
N GLY A 556 72.92 -68.97 -4.34
CA GLY A 556 72.41 -70.05 -3.51
C GLY A 556 70.93 -70.03 -3.08
N VAL A 557 70.14 -70.70 -3.87
CA VAL A 557 69.13 -71.74 -3.46
C VAL A 557 67.84 -71.34 -2.71
N SER A 558 66.73 -71.68 -3.39
CA SER A 558 65.45 -72.21 -2.85
C SER A 558 64.32 -71.31 -2.46
N ARG A 559 63.26 -71.47 -3.26
CA ARG A 559 61.83 -71.26 -2.93
C ARG A 559 61.36 -72.16 -1.74
N PRO A 560 60.17 -72.10 -1.15
CA PRO A 560 58.91 -71.54 -1.68
C PRO A 560 57.96 -70.80 -0.69
N SER A 561 56.99 -70.16 -1.26
CA SER A 561 55.54 -70.05 -0.95
C SER A 561 55.02 -69.69 0.42
N THR A 562 54.05 -68.82 0.36
CA THR A 562 52.72 -68.75 0.94
C THR A 562 52.45 -67.65 2.01
N SER A 563 51.34 -67.01 1.72
CA SER A 563 50.27 -66.51 2.58
C SER A 563 50.41 -65.14 3.34
N ASN A 564 49.47 -64.31 2.99
CA ASN A 564 48.77 -63.31 3.77
C ASN A 564 49.10 -63.27 5.27
N GLN A 565 49.39 -62.05 5.79
CA GLN A 565 48.65 -61.52 6.92
C GLN A 565 49.06 -60.06 7.25
N PHE A 566 48.08 -59.30 7.58
CA PHE A 566 48.13 -58.02 8.27
C PHE A 566 49.15 -57.98 9.41
N LEU A 567 49.89 -56.85 9.58
CA LEU A 567 50.27 -56.32 10.88
C LEU A 567 50.80 -54.88 10.84
N SER A 568 50.48 -54.18 11.86
CA SER A 568 50.69 -52.78 12.20
C SER A 568 52.19 -52.37 12.33
N PRO A 569 52.49 -51.07 12.41
CA PRO A 569 53.86 -50.54 12.32
C PRO A 569 54.65 -50.74 13.62
N PRO A 570 55.98 -50.95 13.57
CA PRO A 570 56.80 -50.91 14.79
C PRO A 570 57.24 -49.49 15.12
N GLN A 571 57.14 -49.22 16.39
CA GLN A 571 57.74 -48.05 17.05
C GLN A 571 59.28 -48.16 17.07
N GLY A 572 59.92 -46.99 16.90
CA GLY A 572 61.18 -46.64 17.51
C GLY A 572 62.41 -46.75 16.66
N LEU A 573 62.86 -45.60 16.14
CA LEU A 573 64.29 -45.25 16.20
C LEU A 573 64.44 -43.73 16.13
N ILE A 574 65.04 -43.25 17.18
CA ILE A 574 65.48 -41.89 17.44
C ILE A 574 66.52 -41.43 16.42
N CYS A 575 66.24 -40.38 15.69
CA CYS A 575 67.27 -39.48 15.15
C CYS A 575 66.77 -38.04 15.19
N THR A 576 67.34 -37.26 16.04
CA THR A 576 67.33 -35.82 16.13
C THR A 576 68.12 -35.16 14.97
N PRO A 577 68.00 -33.82 14.73
CA PRO A 577 66.86 -32.91 14.73
C PRO A 577 66.75 -32.15 13.42
N ALA A 578 65.58 -31.99 12.94
CA ALA A 578 65.26 -30.91 12.03
C ALA A 578 64.08 -30.14 12.61
N ALA A 579 64.32 -29.39 13.67
CA ALA A 579 63.31 -28.68 14.40
C ALA A 579 62.82 -27.36 13.75
N GLU A 580 63.48 -26.91 12.68
CA GLU A 580 63.09 -25.63 12.03
C GLU A 580 61.92 -25.72 11.06
N PRO A 581 61.72 -26.75 10.22
CA PRO A 581 60.57 -26.73 9.28
C PRO A 581 59.22 -27.01 10.00
N VAL A 582 59.23 -27.72 11.12
CA VAL A 582 58.00 -27.99 11.90
C VAL A 582 57.59 -26.79 12.72
N LYS A 583 58.52 -26.01 13.23
CA LYS A 583 58.21 -24.73 13.89
C LYS A 583 57.62 -23.70 12.92
N LYS A 584 58.21 -23.51 11.76
CA LYS A 584 57.68 -22.59 10.71
C LYS A 584 56.30 -23.07 10.20
N SER A 585 56.07 -24.36 10.07
CA SER A 585 54.75 -24.90 9.69
C SER A 585 53.69 -24.68 10.76
N ASN A 586 54.04 -24.82 12.04
CA ASN A 586 53.13 -24.56 13.16
C ASN A 586 52.89 -23.04 13.33
N GLU A 587 53.89 -22.20 13.15
CA GLU A 587 53.74 -20.74 13.15
C GLU A 587 52.84 -20.27 12.02
N SER A 588 53.00 -20.79 10.78
CA SER A 588 52.08 -20.53 9.67
C SER A 588 50.67 -21.03 9.90
N LEU A 589 50.51 -22.15 10.60
CA LEU A 589 49.17 -22.66 10.95
C LEU A 589 48.47 -21.77 12.00
N LEU A 590 49.24 -21.24 12.96
CA LEU A 590 48.76 -20.30 13.95
C LEU A 590 48.38 -18.96 13.29
N GLU A 591 49.19 -18.43 12.37
CA GLU A 591 48.89 -17.23 11.61
C GLU A 591 47.63 -17.38 10.76
N VAL A 592 47.40 -18.55 10.12
CA VAL A 592 46.19 -18.86 9.37
C VAL A 592 44.98 -18.97 10.29
N GLN A 593 45.14 -19.57 11.49
CA GLN A 593 44.06 -19.64 12.49
C GLN A 593 43.71 -18.25 13.07
N GLU A 594 44.70 -17.40 13.30
CA GLU A 594 44.47 -16.00 13.72
C GLU A 594 43.80 -15.18 12.61
N ALA A 595 44.22 -15.34 11.36
CA ALA A 595 43.59 -14.68 10.21
C ALA A 595 42.13 -15.15 10.02
N LEU A 596 41.83 -16.44 10.18
CA LEU A 596 40.48 -16.98 10.15
C LEU A 596 39.61 -16.45 11.29
N SER A 597 40.19 -16.34 12.50
CA SER A 597 39.50 -15.74 13.65
C SER A 597 39.22 -14.24 13.45
N LEU A 598 40.14 -13.52 12.81
CA LEU A 598 39.99 -12.11 12.46
C LEU A 598 38.91 -11.92 11.37
N CYS A 599 38.89 -12.77 10.35
CA CYS A 599 37.85 -12.78 9.31
C CYS A 599 36.47 -13.06 9.90
N SER A 600 36.34 -14.02 10.82
CA SER A 600 35.08 -14.31 11.50
C SER A 600 34.60 -13.17 12.41
N LYS A 601 35.53 -12.45 13.08
CA LYS A 601 35.21 -11.24 13.84
C LYS A 601 34.79 -10.08 12.95
N LEU A 602 35.44 -9.89 11.82
CA LEU A 602 35.05 -8.90 10.80
C LEU A 602 33.67 -9.21 10.20
N GLU A 603 33.39 -10.47 9.95
CA GLU A 603 32.10 -10.91 9.42
C GLU A 603 30.95 -10.66 10.42
N THR A 604 31.16 -10.95 11.71
CA THR A 604 30.21 -10.57 12.79
C THR A 604 30.06 -9.06 12.92
N THR A 605 31.15 -8.30 12.90
CA THR A 605 31.09 -6.82 13.00
C THR A 605 30.40 -6.21 11.77
N MET A 606 30.59 -6.76 10.59
CA MET A 606 29.86 -6.33 9.38
C MET A 606 28.37 -6.70 9.45
N GLN A 607 28.02 -7.88 9.95
CA GLN A 607 26.64 -8.27 10.20
C GLN A 607 25.96 -7.37 11.23
N ASP A 608 26.65 -7.03 12.31
CA ASP A 608 26.14 -6.12 13.35
C ASP A 608 25.96 -4.70 12.80
N THR A 609 26.94 -4.19 12.02
CA THR A 609 26.82 -2.87 11.34
C THR A 609 25.75 -2.84 10.27
N VAL A 610 25.53 -3.91 9.53
CA VAL A 610 24.41 -4.02 8.58
C VAL A 610 23.08 -4.09 9.31
N SER A 611 23.01 -4.80 10.44
CA SER A 611 21.83 -4.86 11.30
C SER A 611 21.55 -3.51 11.99
N GLU A 612 22.58 -2.77 12.42
CA GLU A 612 22.45 -1.40 12.93
C GLU A 612 22.07 -0.40 11.84
N LEU A 613 22.55 -0.57 10.62
CA LEU A 613 22.13 0.20 9.44
C LEU A 613 20.69 -0.13 9.03
N ASP A 614 20.29 -1.38 9.02
CA ASP A 614 18.90 -1.78 8.79
C ASP A 614 17.98 -1.25 9.92
N HIS A 615 18.45 -1.27 11.18
CA HIS A 615 17.76 -0.65 12.32
C HIS A 615 17.72 0.87 12.19
N SER A 616 18.79 1.54 11.84
CA SER A 616 18.82 2.99 11.66
C SER A 616 18.10 3.44 10.39
N LEU A 617 18.00 2.60 9.35
CA LEU A 617 17.14 2.81 8.17
C LEU A 617 15.66 2.54 8.49
N MET A 618 15.35 1.65 9.43
CA MET A 618 14.02 1.54 10.03
C MET A 618 13.68 2.73 10.94
N TYR A 619 14.68 3.32 11.61
CA TYR A 619 14.57 4.52 12.46
C TYR A 619 14.96 5.83 11.76
N LEU A 620 15.31 5.84 10.50
CA LEU A 620 15.12 6.99 9.64
C LEU A 620 13.62 7.17 9.48
N ASP A 621 13.10 7.40 10.67
CA ASP A 621 11.74 7.68 10.99
C ASP A 621 11.33 8.85 10.11
N TRP A 622 10.38 8.59 9.28
CA TRP A 622 9.60 9.55 8.54
C TRP A 622 8.73 10.39 9.51
N SER A 623 9.09 10.46 10.79
CA SER A 623 8.43 11.23 11.85
C SER A 623 8.41 12.73 11.56
N TRP A 624 9.32 13.24 10.71
CA TRP A 624 9.21 14.61 10.20
C TRP A 624 7.99 14.80 9.29
N LEU A 625 7.42 13.74 8.70
CA LEU A 625 6.14 13.75 8.00
C LEU A 625 4.96 13.66 8.98
N SER A 626 5.11 13.00 10.13
CA SER A 626 4.06 12.85 11.14
C SER A 626 4.00 14.02 12.13
N LEU A 627 5.09 14.74 12.38
CA LEU A 627 5.14 15.89 13.30
C LEU A 627 4.33 17.10 12.82
N ARG A 628 4.03 17.25 11.54
CA ARG A 628 3.16 18.34 11.04
C ARG A 628 1.67 18.07 11.15
N THR A 629 1.24 16.80 11.27
CA THR A 629 -0.17 16.47 11.52
C THR A 629 -0.58 16.67 12.97
N SER A 630 0.35 16.60 13.92
CA SER A 630 0.09 16.80 15.35
C SER A 630 0.02 18.28 15.74
N GLN A 631 0.69 19.19 15.06
CA GLN A 631 0.59 20.64 15.34
C GLN A 631 -0.73 21.24 14.84
N ASN A 632 -1.36 20.68 13.81
CA ASN A 632 -2.67 21.13 13.36
C ASN A 632 -3.84 20.59 14.19
N ALA A 633 -3.61 19.61 15.07
CA ALA A 633 -4.63 19.09 15.97
C ALA A 633 -4.72 19.86 17.30
N VAL A 634 -3.69 20.60 17.67
CA VAL A 634 -3.66 21.38 18.93
C VAL A 634 -4.25 22.79 18.74
N GLU A 635 -4.26 23.34 17.51
CA GLU A 635 -4.90 24.66 17.24
C GLU A 635 -6.42 24.60 16.98
N GLN A 636 -7.04 23.43 17.01
CA GLN A 636 -8.50 23.29 16.87
C GLN A 636 -9.25 23.08 18.18
N THR A 637 -8.60 23.17 19.34
CA THR A 637 -9.25 23.04 20.66
C THR A 637 -9.56 24.38 21.36
N ASP A 638 -9.22 25.51 20.74
CA ASP A 638 -9.56 26.84 21.29
C ASP A 638 -10.42 27.69 20.33
N MET A 639 -11.57 27.16 19.89
CA MET A 639 -12.73 27.97 19.44
C MET A 639 -14.00 27.11 19.39
#